data_55a188f75a32afd15506cc4d79c9afd4
#
_entry.id   55a188f75a32afd15506cc4d79c9afd4
#
_cell.length_a   1.000
_cell.length_b   1.000
_cell.length_c   1.000
_cell.angle_alpha   90.00
_cell.angle_beta   90.00
_cell.angle_gamma   90.00
#
_symmetry.space_group_name_H-M   'P 1'
#
loop_
_entity.id
_entity.type
_entity.pdbx_description
1 polymer ?
#
loop_
_entity_poly.entity_id
_entity_poly.type
_entity_poly.pdbx_seq_one_letter_code
_entity_poly.pdbx_strand_id
1 'polypeptide(L)'
;MSHVSRGRTVFVSEHDGHVNQEKSIQGLYIYDTRVLSRYSWKLNGKMPEFSCGSNVRQSTWLGYYIQTPENCKDTPTQECDPLQETIELRITRAVGEGMHEDVQLTNHTQITTSVRLELEFEIDFVSQSEAQSGRQQFGRLQSYSAQPEPGVWERTTDYSAEHHFSHQGNEGTAAMHRGIKLRVENATSAPEIGENRLAFQVKLAPHGKWRACISWLAYIEGQLLPLATQCHLFKSSDWDLRRARFFNSATRFSLPHAEDLTATVDRVLTRSALDLADLRLYDLDSPGGIGVGAGVPTYVEVFGRDMQVAGWQATMFSAQFLRGALNVLSKLPAVEVNDWRDAQPGRIPHEIHTDPLSVLNFRPKSLYFGSVSSCSLLPISVSELWHWTGDVDSIRDYVEPALGAIKWADTYSLDSTGFYRYQTRSEQGIKNQGWKDSGDAIVYPDGSQVDAPIGTCEMQAFMYVAKLHFSELMWRLGERDVAHRLYHEAEDLKSRFNDKFWMEEEGYFAMGIDSKGELIRSIGGDPGHCLLSGIVDESRVKQVANRMMANDLFSGWGIRTLSAEHPAYNPFSYHRGSVWPVTTAAFVLAFARYGLEGEMHRLAKAMFEAAALFEHDRLPEVFGGHQRSSEQPFPGLYTKADWPQAWSASAPFTMIQSLVGLYPYAPANVLFLDPRLPEWLPEITLDHLRIGEAVVTLKFSRSPDGKTSYKVLEKEGTLHIVRQASPWSVTSGWAERIKDAVESLLPH
;
A
#
# COMPACT_ATOMS: atom_id res chain seq x y z
N MET A 1 -9.40 0.12 -17.13
CA MET A 1 -9.94 1.12 -16.18
C MET A 1 -8.81 2.07 -15.80
N SER A 2 -9.12 3.33 -15.59
CA SER A 2 -8.21 4.36 -15.08
C SER A 2 -8.65 4.77 -13.68
N HIS A 3 -7.73 5.18 -12.82
CA HIS A 3 -8.09 5.75 -11.53
C HIS A 3 -7.17 6.90 -11.15
N VAL A 4 -7.73 7.88 -10.48
CA VAL A 4 -7.02 8.96 -9.82
C VAL A 4 -7.35 8.93 -8.34
N SER A 5 -6.36 9.17 -7.50
CA SER A 5 -6.54 9.06 -6.05
C SER A 5 -5.66 10.01 -5.25
N ARG A 6 -6.16 10.40 -4.08
CA ARG A 6 -5.42 11.14 -3.06
C ARG A 6 -6.05 10.91 -1.69
N GLY A 7 -5.28 10.39 -0.74
CA GLY A 7 -5.81 10.03 0.56
C GLY A 7 -6.99 9.07 0.41
N ARG A 8 -8.12 9.38 1.08
CA ARG A 8 -9.34 8.56 1.04
C ARG A 8 -10.31 8.91 -0.09
N THR A 9 -9.83 9.59 -1.13
CA THR A 9 -10.65 9.91 -2.31
C THR A 9 -10.10 9.19 -3.52
N VAL A 10 -10.95 8.42 -4.20
CA VAL A 10 -10.62 7.67 -5.43
C VAL A 10 -11.71 7.86 -6.46
N PHE A 11 -11.33 8.22 -7.68
CA PHE A 11 -12.21 8.19 -8.83
C PHE A 11 -11.76 7.08 -9.79
N VAL A 12 -12.62 6.09 -9.99
CA VAL A 12 -12.41 4.95 -10.90
C VAL A 12 -13.29 5.13 -12.12
N SER A 13 -12.69 5.11 -13.31
CA SER A 13 -13.41 5.36 -14.58
C SER A 13 -12.93 4.45 -15.69
N GLU A 14 -13.59 4.52 -16.84
CA GLU A 14 -13.00 4.09 -18.11
C GLU A 14 -11.76 4.94 -18.45
N HIS A 15 -11.01 4.52 -19.46
CA HIS A 15 -9.83 5.29 -19.93
C HIS A 15 -10.20 6.69 -20.41
N ASP A 16 -11.41 6.85 -20.93
CA ASP A 16 -11.96 8.13 -21.38
C ASP A 16 -12.47 9.04 -20.24
N GLY A 17 -12.26 8.65 -18.98
CA GLY A 17 -12.66 9.44 -17.80
C GLY A 17 -14.13 9.40 -17.45
N HIS A 18 -14.97 8.59 -18.14
CA HIS A 18 -16.38 8.40 -17.86
C HIS A 18 -16.66 7.21 -16.94
N VAL A 19 -17.81 7.23 -16.27
CA VAL A 19 -18.35 6.16 -15.42
C VAL A 19 -19.69 5.74 -16.02
N ASN A 20 -19.71 4.61 -16.71
CA ASN A 20 -20.86 4.14 -17.45
C ASN A 20 -21.26 2.69 -17.20
N GLN A 21 -20.42 1.91 -16.50
CA GLN A 21 -20.67 0.50 -16.26
C GLN A 21 -21.53 0.27 -15.01
N GLU A 22 -22.63 -0.46 -15.18
CA GLU A 22 -23.38 -1.02 -14.08
C GLU A 22 -22.64 -2.19 -13.42
N LYS A 23 -22.88 -2.41 -12.12
CA LYS A 23 -22.28 -3.51 -11.31
C LYS A 23 -20.77 -3.57 -11.42
N SER A 24 -20.13 -2.42 -11.35
CA SER A 24 -18.67 -2.29 -11.40
C SER A 24 -18.16 -1.44 -10.23
N ILE A 25 -16.83 -1.46 -10.03
CA ILE A 25 -16.17 -0.60 -9.05
C ILE A 25 -16.02 0.84 -9.54
N GLN A 26 -16.52 1.19 -10.72
CA GLN A 26 -16.41 2.55 -11.23
C GLN A 26 -17.23 3.53 -10.39
N GLY A 27 -16.71 4.75 -10.25
CA GLY A 27 -17.36 5.81 -9.49
C GLY A 27 -16.37 6.70 -8.74
N LEU A 28 -16.91 7.71 -8.07
CA LEU A 28 -16.18 8.52 -7.11
C LEU A 28 -16.43 7.96 -5.72
N TYR A 29 -15.36 7.53 -5.07
CA TYR A 29 -15.36 7.05 -3.68
C TYR A 29 -14.72 8.09 -2.78
N ILE A 30 -15.34 8.35 -1.65
CA ILE A 30 -14.83 9.22 -0.60
C ILE A 30 -15.07 8.50 0.74
N TYR A 31 -14.00 8.20 1.49
CA TYR A 31 -14.05 7.40 2.71
C TYR A 31 -14.83 6.09 2.48
N ASP A 32 -14.36 5.26 1.54
CA ASP A 32 -14.91 3.97 1.13
C ASP A 32 -16.39 3.98 0.69
N THR A 33 -17.00 5.17 0.57
CA THR A 33 -18.39 5.34 0.13
C THR A 33 -18.42 5.86 -1.30
N ARG A 34 -19.05 5.13 -2.22
CA ARG A 34 -19.29 5.62 -3.57
C ARG A 34 -20.35 6.71 -3.54
N VAL A 35 -19.98 7.90 -3.93
CA VAL A 35 -20.88 9.07 -4.00
C VAL A 35 -21.39 9.35 -5.41
N LEU A 36 -20.61 8.99 -6.45
CA LEU A 36 -21.04 9.06 -7.85
C LEU A 36 -20.94 7.67 -8.48
N SER A 37 -22.06 7.14 -8.97
CA SER A 37 -22.18 5.84 -9.64
C SER A 37 -22.27 5.94 -11.15
N ARG A 38 -22.61 7.12 -11.66
CA ARG A 38 -22.59 7.49 -13.08
C ARG A 38 -21.98 8.86 -13.26
N TYR A 39 -21.21 9.03 -14.32
CA TYR A 39 -20.57 10.29 -14.64
C TYR A 39 -20.23 10.33 -16.14
N SER A 40 -20.95 11.13 -16.92
CA SER A 40 -20.81 11.14 -18.38
C SER A 40 -21.07 12.52 -18.96
N TRP A 41 -20.07 13.05 -19.69
CA TRP A 41 -20.20 14.29 -20.42
C TRP A 41 -20.78 14.06 -21.83
N LYS A 42 -21.66 14.96 -22.25
CA LYS A 42 -22.27 14.96 -23.58
C LYS A 42 -22.20 16.35 -24.22
N LEU A 43 -22.02 16.38 -25.52
CA LEU A 43 -22.14 17.55 -26.37
C LEU A 43 -23.31 17.33 -27.34
N ASN A 44 -24.30 18.22 -27.31
CA ASN A 44 -25.51 18.10 -28.14
C ASN A 44 -26.19 16.71 -28.00
N GLY A 45 -26.24 16.18 -26.78
CA GLY A 45 -26.87 14.89 -26.45
C GLY A 45 -26.05 13.64 -26.83
N LYS A 46 -24.86 13.79 -27.40
CA LYS A 46 -23.96 12.67 -27.77
C LYS A 46 -22.68 12.72 -26.95
N MET A 47 -22.10 11.56 -26.69
CA MET A 47 -20.76 11.50 -26.12
C MET A 47 -19.76 12.06 -27.14
N PRO A 48 -18.88 12.99 -26.71
CA PRO A 48 -17.81 13.47 -27.58
C PRO A 48 -16.79 12.35 -27.81
N GLU A 49 -16.10 12.40 -28.94
CA GLU A 49 -15.04 11.45 -29.26
C GLU A 49 -13.82 11.71 -28.37
N PHE A 50 -13.38 10.68 -27.66
CA PHE A 50 -12.20 10.75 -26.81
C PHE A 50 -10.94 10.75 -27.65
N SER A 51 -10.16 11.82 -27.57
CA SER A 51 -8.90 11.95 -28.29
C SER A 51 -7.74 11.33 -27.51
N CYS A 52 -7.53 11.80 -26.28
CA CYS A 52 -6.52 11.25 -25.36
C CYS A 52 -6.77 11.72 -23.92
N GLY A 53 -6.20 10.98 -22.98
CA GLY A 53 -6.19 11.35 -21.58
C GLY A 53 -5.10 10.62 -20.82
N SER A 54 -4.65 11.21 -19.72
CA SER A 54 -3.63 10.64 -18.89
C SER A 54 -3.67 11.18 -17.46
N ASN A 55 -3.17 10.37 -16.54
CA ASN A 55 -2.83 10.83 -15.20
C ASN A 55 -1.59 11.72 -15.25
N VAL A 56 -1.77 13.02 -15.12
CA VAL A 56 -0.67 13.99 -15.00
C VAL A 56 0.06 13.81 -13.66
N ARG A 57 -0.70 13.45 -12.63
CA ARG A 57 -0.25 13.01 -11.31
C ARG A 57 -1.20 11.93 -10.81
N GLN A 58 -0.86 11.21 -9.75
CA GLN A 58 -1.78 10.23 -9.16
C GLN A 58 -3.13 10.85 -8.77
N SER A 59 -3.14 12.11 -8.37
CA SER A 59 -4.35 12.84 -7.97
C SER A 59 -4.97 13.70 -9.07
N THR A 60 -4.43 13.70 -10.29
CA THR A 60 -4.86 14.62 -11.36
C THR A 60 -4.88 13.92 -12.71
N TRP A 61 -6.02 13.93 -13.35
CA TRP A 61 -6.24 13.44 -14.69
C TRP A 61 -6.58 14.59 -15.64
N LEU A 62 -6.13 14.50 -16.89
CA LEU A 62 -6.46 15.43 -17.97
C LEU A 62 -6.92 14.65 -19.20
N GLY A 63 -8.09 15.01 -19.75
CA GLY A 63 -8.63 14.44 -20.96
C GLY A 63 -9.02 15.47 -22.00
N TYR A 64 -8.85 15.10 -23.26
CA TYR A 64 -9.25 15.85 -24.44
C TYR A 64 -10.27 15.06 -25.24
N TYR A 65 -11.34 15.77 -25.63
CA TYR A 65 -12.40 15.21 -26.48
C TYR A 65 -12.69 16.17 -27.59
N ILE A 66 -13.14 15.63 -28.70
CA ILE A 66 -13.49 16.40 -29.89
C ILE A 66 -14.90 16.09 -30.36
N GLN A 67 -15.55 17.08 -30.96
CA GLN A 67 -16.81 16.90 -31.65
C GLN A 67 -16.83 17.76 -32.93
N THR A 68 -17.18 17.13 -34.06
CA THR A 68 -17.44 17.82 -35.31
C THR A 68 -18.83 18.46 -35.23
N PRO A 69 -19.01 19.76 -35.54
CA PRO A 69 -20.30 20.41 -35.61
C PRO A 69 -21.25 19.71 -36.61
N GLU A 70 -22.55 19.69 -36.30
CA GLU A 70 -23.54 18.95 -37.10
C GLU A 70 -23.68 19.50 -38.53
N ASN A 71 -23.47 20.79 -38.72
CA ASN A 71 -23.50 21.44 -40.04
C ASN A 71 -22.35 21.02 -40.99
N CYS A 72 -21.32 20.37 -40.48
CA CYS A 72 -20.22 19.82 -41.27
C CYS A 72 -20.46 18.37 -41.72
N LYS A 73 -21.50 17.69 -41.22
CA LYS A 73 -21.75 16.26 -41.51
C LYS A 73 -22.47 16.01 -42.82
N ASP A 74 -23.24 16.97 -43.35
CA ASP A 74 -24.15 16.77 -44.48
C ASP A 74 -23.64 17.33 -45.81
N THR A 75 -22.49 17.99 -45.84
CA THR A 75 -21.90 18.53 -47.07
C THR A 75 -20.43 18.14 -47.18
N PRO A 76 -20.07 17.12 -47.97
CA PRO A 76 -18.67 16.87 -48.33
C PRO A 76 -18.22 17.91 -49.37
N THR A 77 -18.12 19.15 -48.97
CA THR A 77 -17.44 20.18 -49.76
C THR A 77 -16.01 20.29 -49.24
N GLN A 78 -15.08 20.69 -50.10
CA GLN A 78 -13.67 20.93 -49.73
C GLN A 78 -13.45 21.91 -48.59
N GLU A 79 -14.52 22.53 -48.09
CA GLU A 79 -14.52 23.54 -47.00
C GLU A 79 -14.78 22.96 -45.61
N CYS A 80 -15.17 21.71 -45.47
CA CYS A 80 -15.47 21.10 -44.17
C CYS A 80 -14.71 19.78 -44.00
N ASP A 81 -13.45 19.87 -43.61
CA ASP A 81 -12.70 18.71 -43.12
C ASP A 81 -13.08 18.45 -41.64
N PRO A 82 -13.73 17.30 -41.33
CA PRO A 82 -14.16 16.97 -39.98
C PRO A 82 -13.05 17.03 -38.90
N LEU A 83 -11.81 16.86 -39.31
CA LEU A 83 -10.66 16.94 -38.40
C LEU A 83 -10.17 18.38 -38.18
N GLN A 84 -10.51 19.31 -39.08
CA GLN A 84 -10.11 20.72 -39.00
C GLN A 84 -11.20 21.61 -38.40
N GLU A 85 -12.45 21.16 -38.41
CA GLU A 85 -13.61 21.89 -37.90
C GLU A 85 -14.14 21.22 -36.62
N THR A 86 -13.49 21.46 -35.48
CA THR A 86 -13.81 20.76 -34.23
C THR A 86 -14.17 21.70 -33.08
N ILE A 87 -15.03 21.20 -32.20
CA ILE A 87 -15.19 21.72 -30.85
C ILE A 87 -14.38 20.83 -29.91
N GLU A 88 -13.43 21.40 -29.23
CA GLU A 88 -12.63 20.72 -28.20
C GLU A 88 -13.29 20.85 -26.84
N LEU A 89 -13.48 19.72 -26.14
CA LEU A 89 -13.78 19.68 -24.72
C LEU A 89 -12.53 19.19 -23.98
N ARG A 90 -12.05 20.00 -23.05
CA ARG A 90 -10.95 19.65 -22.15
C ARG A 90 -11.47 19.59 -20.73
N ILE A 91 -11.14 18.48 -20.03
CA ILE A 91 -11.47 18.27 -18.63
C ILE A 91 -10.18 18.03 -17.86
N THR A 92 -9.91 18.87 -16.86
CA THR A 92 -8.85 18.64 -15.88
C THR A 92 -9.51 18.29 -14.57
N ARG A 93 -9.27 17.08 -14.05
CA ARG A 93 -9.86 16.53 -12.83
C ARG A 93 -8.81 16.40 -11.76
N ALA A 94 -9.07 16.92 -10.57
CA ALA A 94 -8.21 16.75 -9.41
C ALA A 94 -9.03 16.20 -8.24
N VAL A 95 -8.53 15.16 -7.55
CA VAL A 95 -9.17 14.53 -6.39
C VAL A 95 -8.38 14.79 -5.10
N GLY A 96 -9.09 14.72 -3.98
CA GLY A 96 -8.58 14.86 -2.61
C GLY A 96 -9.61 15.54 -1.73
N GLU A 97 -10.17 14.80 -0.75
CA GLU A 97 -11.28 15.20 0.13
C GLU A 97 -12.55 15.63 -0.64
N GLY A 98 -12.64 15.14 -1.88
CA GLY A 98 -13.65 15.48 -2.89
C GLY A 98 -13.05 15.50 -4.29
N MET A 99 -13.74 16.10 -5.26
CA MET A 99 -13.27 16.20 -6.64
C MET A 99 -13.51 17.63 -7.17
N HIS A 100 -12.51 18.18 -7.85
CA HIS A 100 -12.61 19.44 -8.57
C HIS A 100 -12.31 19.24 -10.05
N GLU A 101 -13.06 19.89 -10.91
CA GLU A 101 -12.87 19.85 -12.36
C GLU A 101 -12.87 21.25 -12.97
N ASP A 102 -11.88 21.49 -13.80
CA ASP A 102 -11.86 22.59 -14.75
C ASP A 102 -12.35 22.07 -16.10
N VAL A 103 -13.50 22.55 -16.55
CA VAL A 103 -14.12 22.17 -17.82
C VAL A 103 -14.01 23.32 -18.79
N GLN A 104 -13.44 23.09 -19.96
CA GLN A 104 -13.25 24.10 -21.00
C GLN A 104 -13.71 23.60 -22.36
N LEU A 105 -14.49 24.43 -23.06
CA LEU A 105 -14.78 24.26 -24.48
C LEU A 105 -13.97 25.28 -25.29
N THR A 106 -13.42 24.86 -26.41
CA THR A 106 -12.73 25.71 -27.40
C THR A 106 -13.31 25.43 -28.78
N ASN A 107 -13.68 26.51 -29.50
CA ASN A 107 -14.16 26.44 -30.87
C ASN A 107 -12.97 26.60 -31.83
N HIS A 108 -12.59 25.53 -32.53
CA HIS A 108 -11.55 25.56 -33.56
C HIS A 108 -12.11 25.78 -34.96
N THR A 109 -13.45 26.05 -35.09
CA THR A 109 -14.07 26.33 -36.39
C THR A 109 -13.98 27.83 -36.71
N GLN A 110 -14.23 28.14 -37.97
CA GLN A 110 -14.28 29.52 -38.53
C GLN A 110 -15.64 30.21 -38.30
N ILE A 111 -16.62 29.50 -37.71
CA ILE A 111 -17.99 29.99 -37.54
C ILE A 111 -18.38 30.06 -36.06
N THR A 112 -19.34 30.92 -35.74
CA THR A 112 -19.96 30.94 -34.42
C THR A 112 -20.82 29.70 -34.27
N THR A 113 -20.51 28.90 -33.20
CA THR A 113 -21.18 27.62 -32.96
C THR A 113 -21.90 27.66 -31.59
N SER A 114 -23.10 27.09 -31.57
CA SER A 114 -23.84 26.89 -30.32
C SER A 114 -23.83 25.41 -29.96
N VAL A 115 -23.46 25.11 -28.74
CA VAL A 115 -23.42 23.74 -28.23
C VAL A 115 -24.15 23.66 -26.89
N ARG A 116 -24.82 22.54 -26.65
CA ARG A 116 -25.33 22.16 -25.34
C ARG A 116 -24.35 21.19 -24.70
N LEU A 117 -23.68 21.64 -23.62
CA LEU A 117 -22.80 20.81 -22.82
C LEU A 117 -23.60 20.25 -21.65
N GLU A 118 -23.58 18.92 -21.45
CA GLU A 118 -24.33 18.26 -20.40
C GLU A 118 -23.44 17.25 -19.66
N LEU A 119 -23.56 17.23 -18.32
CA LEU A 119 -23.05 16.18 -17.45
C LEU A 119 -24.24 15.40 -16.91
N GLU A 120 -24.29 14.10 -17.20
CA GLU A 120 -25.17 13.15 -16.53
C GLU A 120 -24.44 12.49 -15.35
N PHE A 121 -25.08 12.43 -14.20
CA PHE A 121 -24.52 11.81 -13.00
C PHE A 121 -25.60 11.10 -12.18
N GLU A 122 -25.21 10.11 -11.40
CA GLU A 122 -26.05 9.44 -10.40
C GLU A 122 -25.31 9.35 -9.07
N ILE A 123 -26.07 9.41 -7.97
CA ILE A 123 -25.55 9.42 -6.60
C ILE A 123 -26.19 8.25 -5.83
N ASP A 124 -25.38 7.41 -5.17
CA ASP A 124 -25.93 6.20 -4.55
C ASP A 124 -25.48 5.88 -3.13
N PHE A 125 -24.39 6.37 -2.62
CA PHE A 125 -23.87 6.11 -1.27
C PHE A 125 -23.79 4.61 -0.90
N VAL A 126 -23.11 3.82 -1.73
CA VAL A 126 -22.90 2.38 -1.50
C VAL A 126 -21.44 2.08 -1.24
N SER A 127 -21.16 0.93 -0.62
CA SER A 127 -19.81 0.38 -0.53
C SER A 127 -19.35 -0.16 -1.89
N GLN A 128 -18.04 -0.40 -2.04
CA GLN A 128 -17.49 -1.00 -3.27
C GLN A 128 -18.06 -2.41 -3.52
N SER A 129 -18.28 -3.20 -2.46
CA SER A 129 -18.90 -4.52 -2.59
C SER A 129 -20.36 -4.45 -3.04
N GLU A 130 -21.14 -3.49 -2.53
CA GLU A 130 -22.51 -3.26 -2.98
C GLU A 130 -22.57 -2.79 -4.43
N ALA A 131 -21.60 -1.99 -4.86
CA ALA A 131 -21.49 -1.54 -6.24
C ALA A 131 -21.37 -2.71 -7.24
N GLN A 132 -20.75 -3.81 -6.83
CA GLN A 132 -20.55 -5.00 -7.65
C GLN A 132 -21.65 -6.03 -7.50
N SER A 133 -22.12 -6.28 -6.28
CA SER A 133 -23.02 -7.39 -5.95
C SER A 133 -24.47 -7.00 -5.71
N GLY A 134 -24.75 -5.71 -5.62
CA GLY A 134 -26.08 -5.15 -5.33
C GLY A 134 -26.20 -4.58 -3.91
N ARG A 135 -27.06 -3.60 -3.78
CA ARG A 135 -27.27 -2.84 -2.56
C ARG A 135 -27.83 -3.69 -1.44
N GLN A 136 -27.32 -3.57 -0.23
CA GLN A 136 -27.73 -4.30 0.97
C GLN A 136 -28.31 -3.38 2.05
N GLN A 137 -27.87 -2.13 2.13
CA GLN A 137 -28.39 -1.13 3.07
C GLN A 137 -29.24 -0.09 2.32
N PHE A 138 -30.28 0.40 2.98
CA PHE A 138 -31.21 1.37 2.41
C PHE A 138 -31.43 2.51 3.40
N GLY A 139 -31.18 3.71 2.91
CA GLY A 139 -31.38 4.94 3.65
C GLY A 139 -32.27 5.92 2.92
N ARG A 140 -32.38 7.11 3.46
CA ARG A 140 -33.18 8.21 2.92
C ARG A 140 -32.28 9.19 2.20
N LEU A 141 -32.58 9.47 0.92
CA LEU A 141 -31.97 10.52 0.12
C LEU A 141 -32.81 11.80 0.20
N GLN A 142 -32.15 12.91 0.39
CA GLN A 142 -32.75 14.24 0.32
C GLN A 142 -31.87 15.16 -0.51
N SER A 143 -32.46 15.85 -1.50
CA SER A 143 -31.73 16.79 -2.35
C SER A 143 -32.37 18.15 -2.36
N TYR A 144 -31.51 19.18 -2.34
CA TYR A 144 -31.96 20.60 -2.46
C TYR A 144 -30.92 21.40 -3.24
N SER A 145 -31.40 22.49 -3.87
CA SER A 145 -30.55 23.40 -4.64
C SER A 145 -30.55 24.78 -3.99
N ALA A 146 -29.42 25.47 -4.09
CA ALA A 146 -29.23 26.80 -3.57
C ALA A 146 -28.37 27.65 -4.52
N GLN A 147 -28.49 28.94 -4.43
CA GLN A 147 -27.60 29.91 -5.03
C GLN A 147 -27.12 30.86 -3.92
N PRO A 148 -26.02 30.46 -3.20
CA PRO A 148 -25.56 31.17 -2.01
C PRO A 148 -25.08 32.60 -2.34
N GLU A 149 -24.54 32.80 -3.54
CA GLU A 149 -24.10 34.10 -4.03
C GLU A 149 -24.21 34.19 -5.56
N PRO A 150 -24.22 35.38 -6.17
CA PRO A 150 -24.25 35.54 -7.61
C PRO A 150 -23.05 34.83 -8.29
N GLY A 151 -23.35 33.98 -9.27
CA GLY A 151 -22.33 33.23 -10.01
C GLY A 151 -21.89 31.90 -9.35
N VAL A 152 -22.51 31.52 -8.23
CA VAL A 152 -22.29 30.22 -7.57
C VAL A 152 -23.62 29.49 -7.45
N TRP A 153 -23.64 28.26 -7.93
CA TRP A 153 -24.79 27.36 -7.89
C TRP A 153 -24.45 26.09 -7.15
N GLU A 154 -25.33 25.66 -6.27
CA GLU A 154 -25.10 24.44 -5.47
C GLU A 154 -26.33 23.53 -5.53
N ARG A 155 -26.04 22.22 -5.55
CA ARG A 155 -26.99 21.13 -5.28
C ARG A 155 -26.39 20.18 -4.27
N THR A 156 -27.06 20.03 -3.14
CA THR A 156 -26.65 19.08 -2.10
C THR A 156 -27.58 17.87 -2.12
N THR A 157 -26.98 16.68 -1.96
CA THR A 157 -27.70 15.42 -1.75
C THR A 157 -27.19 14.80 -0.47
N ASP A 158 -28.07 14.68 0.52
CA ASP A 158 -27.81 14.06 1.81
C ASP A 158 -28.36 12.63 1.83
N TYR A 159 -27.66 11.75 2.50
CA TYR A 159 -28.02 10.36 2.72
C TYR A 159 -27.93 10.02 4.20
N SER A 160 -29.02 9.50 4.77
CA SER A 160 -29.07 8.99 6.13
C SER A 160 -29.58 7.56 6.15
N ALA A 161 -28.89 6.70 6.86
CA ALA A 161 -29.27 5.30 7.05
C ALA A 161 -29.13 4.90 8.51
N GLU A 162 -29.98 3.96 8.94
CA GLU A 162 -29.98 3.38 10.29
C GLU A 162 -30.18 1.86 10.18
N HIS A 163 -29.45 1.11 10.99
CA HIS A 163 -29.53 -0.35 11.02
C HIS A 163 -29.56 -0.85 12.46
N HIS A 164 -30.60 -1.61 12.80
CA HIS A 164 -30.67 -2.35 14.05
C HIS A 164 -29.98 -3.70 13.85
N PHE A 165 -28.96 -3.97 14.62
CA PHE A 165 -28.15 -5.18 14.49
C PHE A 165 -28.14 -6.04 15.77
N SER A 166 -28.00 -7.36 15.58
CA SER A 166 -27.79 -8.32 16.65
C SER A 166 -26.84 -9.41 16.13
N HIS A 167 -25.57 -9.39 16.57
CA HIS A 167 -24.50 -10.28 16.11
C HIS A 167 -23.67 -10.77 17.29
N GLN A 168 -23.65 -12.07 17.54
CA GLN A 168 -22.77 -12.71 18.55
C GLN A 168 -22.70 -11.95 19.88
N GLY A 169 -23.85 -11.56 20.44
CA GLY A 169 -23.93 -10.83 21.70
C GLY A 169 -23.72 -9.30 21.59
N ASN A 170 -23.47 -8.78 20.38
CA ASN A 170 -23.46 -7.34 20.12
C ASN A 170 -24.80 -6.92 19.56
N GLU A 171 -25.53 -6.10 20.28
CA GLU A 171 -26.83 -5.57 19.89
C GLU A 171 -26.82 -4.06 19.94
N GLY A 172 -27.52 -3.43 19.00
CA GLY A 172 -27.61 -1.97 18.98
C GLY A 172 -28.18 -1.41 17.70
N THR A 173 -28.05 -0.10 17.59
CA THR A 173 -28.42 0.66 16.40
C THR A 173 -27.22 1.42 15.91
N ALA A 174 -26.86 1.21 14.66
CA ALA A 174 -25.84 1.99 13.96
C ALA A 174 -26.51 2.99 13.00
N ALA A 175 -26.00 4.19 12.96
CA ALA A 175 -26.48 5.23 12.06
C ALA A 175 -25.34 5.80 11.23
N MET A 176 -25.64 6.30 10.04
CA MET A 176 -24.70 6.92 9.14
C MET A 176 -25.33 8.13 8.47
N HIS A 177 -24.55 9.22 8.39
CA HIS A 177 -24.92 10.38 7.60
C HIS A 177 -23.78 10.74 6.64
N ARG A 178 -24.09 10.78 5.34
CA ARG A 178 -23.17 11.15 4.26
C ARG A 178 -23.84 12.18 3.37
N GLY A 179 -23.06 13.00 2.71
CA GLY A 179 -23.59 13.95 1.74
C GLY A 179 -22.58 14.31 0.66
N ILE A 180 -23.10 14.76 -0.47
CA ILE A 180 -22.30 15.28 -1.57
C ILE A 180 -22.92 16.57 -2.09
N LYS A 181 -22.12 17.60 -2.29
CA LYS A 181 -22.53 18.88 -2.85
C LYS A 181 -21.85 19.10 -4.19
N LEU A 182 -22.64 19.17 -5.25
CA LEU A 182 -22.21 19.72 -6.53
C LEU A 182 -22.21 21.24 -6.41
N ARG A 183 -21.06 21.88 -6.65
CA ARG A 183 -20.90 23.33 -6.72
C ARG A 183 -20.35 23.73 -8.07
N VAL A 184 -21.00 24.70 -8.70
CA VAL A 184 -20.59 25.29 -9.98
C VAL A 184 -20.22 26.74 -9.73
N GLU A 185 -19.02 27.13 -10.15
CA GLU A 185 -18.52 28.50 -10.02
C GLU A 185 -17.63 28.89 -11.20
N ASN A 186 -17.34 30.17 -11.38
CA ASN A 186 -16.52 30.69 -12.47
C ASN A 186 -17.00 30.25 -13.86
N ALA A 187 -18.29 29.98 -14.01
CA ALA A 187 -18.88 29.56 -15.27
C ALA A 187 -19.16 30.77 -16.19
N THR A 188 -18.76 30.63 -17.46
CA THR A 188 -19.00 31.68 -18.50
C THR A 188 -20.47 31.87 -18.80
N SER A 189 -21.31 30.87 -18.57
CA SER A 189 -22.80 30.95 -18.68
C SER A 189 -23.43 30.21 -17.48
N ALA A 190 -24.67 30.63 -17.11
CA ALA A 190 -25.41 30.03 -16.01
C ALA A 190 -25.74 28.55 -16.30
N PRO A 191 -25.60 27.65 -15.32
CA PRO A 191 -25.99 26.25 -15.44
C PRO A 191 -27.51 26.05 -15.27
N GLU A 192 -28.00 24.99 -15.89
CA GLU A 192 -29.30 24.35 -15.57
C GLU A 192 -28.99 23.13 -14.71
N ILE A 193 -29.34 23.12 -13.42
CA ILE A 193 -29.10 22.00 -12.50
C ILE A 193 -30.41 21.23 -12.29
N GLY A 194 -30.47 20.01 -12.85
CA GLY A 194 -31.56 19.06 -12.64
C GLY A 194 -31.25 18.03 -11.55
N GLU A 195 -32.06 16.99 -11.45
CA GLU A 195 -31.88 15.92 -10.46
C GLU A 195 -30.58 15.15 -10.67
N ASN A 196 -30.36 14.66 -11.88
CA ASN A 196 -29.21 13.85 -12.30
C ASN A 196 -28.49 14.45 -13.50
N ARG A 197 -28.59 15.76 -13.67
CA ARG A 197 -28.06 16.46 -14.84
C ARG A 197 -27.64 17.89 -14.50
N LEU A 198 -26.47 18.26 -15.01
CA LEU A 198 -25.97 19.64 -15.09
C LEU A 198 -25.82 19.99 -16.58
N ALA A 199 -26.41 21.13 -17.03
CA ALA A 199 -26.32 21.51 -18.42
C ALA A 199 -25.97 22.98 -18.60
N PHE A 200 -25.31 23.32 -19.72
CA PHE A 200 -24.97 24.68 -20.11
C PHE A 200 -25.35 24.92 -21.57
N GLN A 201 -25.96 26.04 -21.85
CA GLN A 201 -26.11 26.58 -23.20
C GLN A 201 -24.90 27.45 -23.50
N VAL A 202 -24.08 27.02 -24.46
CA VAL A 202 -22.81 27.66 -24.78
C VAL A 202 -22.82 28.18 -26.20
N LYS A 203 -22.51 29.48 -26.38
CA LYS A 203 -22.30 30.08 -27.69
C LYS A 203 -20.86 30.52 -27.81
N LEU A 204 -20.14 29.98 -28.79
CA LEU A 204 -18.70 30.18 -29.02
C LEU A 204 -18.48 30.89 -30.35
N ALA A 205 -17.88 32.07 -30.32
CA ALA A 205 -17.33 32.70 -31.52
C ALA A 205 -16.18 31.85 -32.12
N PRO A 206 -15.77 32.08 -33.37
CA PRO A 206 -14.55 31.49 -33.93
C PRO A 206 -13.39 31.68 -32.96
N HIS A 207 -12.66 30.59 -32.63
CA HIS A 207 -11.58 30.54 -31.63
C HIS A 207 -11.97 30.97 -30.21
N GLY A 208 -13.30 31.10 -29.94
CA GLY A 208 -13.84 31.43 -28.63
C GLY A 208 -13.69 30.29 -27.64
N LYS A 209 -13.61 30.65 -26.35
CA LYS A 209 -13.50 29.71 -25.23
C LYS A 209 -14.63 29.92 -24.23
N TRP A 210 -15.10 28.82 -23.66
CA TRP A 210 -16.01 28.78 -22.54
C TRP A 210 -15.38 27.94 -21.43
N ARG A 211 -15.69 28.26 -20.17
CA ARG A 211 -15.16 27.50 -19.02
C ARG A 211 -16.14 27.49 -17.87
N ALA A 212 -16.00 26.45 -17.01
CA ALA A 212 -16.63 26.36 -15.69
C ALA A 212 -15.76 25.56 -14.74
N CYS A 213 -15.84 25.86 -13.45
CA CYS A 213 -15.31 25.04 -12.36
C CYS A 213 -16.45 24.27 -11.74
N ILE A 214 -16.26 22.96 -11.56
CA ILE A 214 -17.22 22.05 -10.96
C ILE A 214 -16.55 21.36 -9.80
N SER A 215 -17.15 21.45 -8.63
CA SER A 215 -16.62 20.83 -7.42
C SER A 215 -17.63 19.87 -6.80
N TRP A 216 -17.17 18.71 -6.39
CA TRP A 216 -17.90 17.69 -5.64
C TRP A 216 -17.37 17.66 -4.22
N LEU A 217 -18.11 18.29 -3.29
CA LEU A 217 -17.72 18.51 -1.90
C LEU A 217 -18.43 17.49 -1.03
N ALA A 218 -17.69 16.68 -0.29
CA ALA A 218 -18.26 15.64 0.55
C ALA A 218 -18.54 16.10 1.98
N TYR A 219 -19.58 15.53 2.56
CA TYR A 219 -19.94 15.65 3.96
C TYR A 219 -19.88 14.27 4.63
N ILE A 220 -19.24 14.21 5.79
CA ILE A 220 -19.18 13.01 6.62
C ILE A 220 -19.66 13.41 8.01
N GLU A 221 -20.74 12.74 8.48
CA GLU A 221 -21.38 13.05 9.77
C GLU A 221 -21.67 14.55 9.97
N GLY A 222 -22.12 15.23 8.89
CA GLY A 222 -22.43 16.65 8.87
C GLY A 222 -21.23 17.60 8.73
N GLN A 223 -20.00 17.06 8.73
CA GLN A 223 -18.79 17.86 8.56
C GLN A 223 -18.37 17.92 7.08
N LEU A 224 -18.21 19.15 6.56
CA LEU A 224 -17.71 19.39 5.21
C LEU A 224 -16.20 19.07 5.14
N LEU A 225 -15.81 18.24 4.19
CA LEU A 225 -14.39 17.98 3.90
C LEU A 225 -13.80 19.11 3.04
N PRO A 226 -12.62 19.63 3.39
CA PRO A 226 -11.97 20.69 2.61
C PRO A 226 -11.34 20.12 1.35
N LEU A 227 -11.72 20.63 0.16
CA LEU A 227 -11.08 20.24 -1.10
C LEU A 227 -9.57 20.48 -1.08
N ALA A 228 -8.82 19.51 -1.56
CA ALA A 228 -7.37 19.59 -1.68
C ALA A 228 -6.91 20.56 -2.80
N THR A 229 -7.78 20.84 -3.78
CA THR A 229 -7.49 21.69 -4.94
C THR A 229 -8.61 22.70 -5.14
N GLN A 230 -8.25 23.96 -5.33
CA GLN A 230 -9.19 25.04 -5.63
C GLN A 230 -9.07 25.49 -7.09
N CYS A 231 -10.18 26.06 -7.62
CA CYS A 231 -10.32 26.51 -8.99
C CYS A 231 -9.24 27.51 -9.45
N HIS A 232 -8.72 27.32 -10.66
CA HIS A 232 -7.86 28.18 -11.50
C HIS A 232 -6.66 28.88 -10.85
N LEU A 233 -6.64 28.95 -9.58
CA LEU A 233 -5.52 29.53 -8.87
C LEU A 233 -4.63 28.39 -8.45
N PHE A 234 -3.58 28.11 -9.22
CA PHE A 234 -2.45 27.26 -8.82
C PHE A 234 -1.74 27.86 -7.59
N LYS A 235 -2.53 28.26 -6.59
CA LYS A 235 -1.99 28.48 -5.26
C LYS A 235 -1.68 27.10 -4.73
N SER A 236 -0.42 26.90 -4.37
CA SER A 236 -0.01 25.68 -3.67
C SER A 236 -0.98 25.40 -2.51
N SER A 237 -1.72 24.31 -2.61
CA SER A 237 -2.61 23.88 -1.54
C SER A 237 -1.77 23.49 -0.32
N ASP A 238 -2.35 23.43 0.87
CA ASP A 238 -1.69 22.87 2.05
C ASP A 238 -1.14 21.47 1.77
N TRP A 239 -1.79 20.72 0.90
CA TRP A 239 -1.35 19.40 0.44
C TRP A 239 -0.03 19.48 -0.35
N ASP A 240 0.11 20.42 -1.27
CA ASP A 240 1.34 20.59 -2.03
C ASP A 240 2.50 21.02 -1.12
N LEU A 241 2.22 21.85 -0.12
CA LEU A 241 3.20 22.24 0.89
C LEU A 241 3.60 21.05 1.78
N ARG A 242 2.65 20.23 2.24
CA ARG A 242 2.94 19.01 3.01
C ARG A 242 3.74 18.00 2.19
N ARG A 243 3.38 17.82 0.92
CA ARG A 243 4.12 16.95 0.00
C ARG A 243 5.55 17.46 -0.23
N ALA A 244 5.73 18.74 -0.47
CA ALA A 244 7.07 19.35 -0.63
C ALA A 244 7.92 19.19 0.63
N ARG A 245 7.37 19.43 1.83
CA ARG A 245 8.07 19.22 3.11
C ARG A 245 8.47 17.76 3.29
N PHE A 246 7.59 16.83 2.93
CA PHE A 246 7.88 15.41 3.00
C PHE A 246 9.08 15.03 2.12
N PHE A 247 9.11 15.42 0.83
CA PHE A 247 10.22 15.12 -0.07
C PHE A 247 11.53 15.83 0.34
N ASN A 248 11.45 17.02 0.91
CA ASN A 248 12.63 17.72 1.43
C ASN A 248 13.29 17.02 2.62
N SER A 249 12.52 16.21 3.37
CA SER A 249 13.01 15.46 4.53
C SER A 249 13.35 14.00 4.22
N ALA A 250 12.98 13.49 3.05
CA ALA A 250 13.19 12.10 2.64
C ALA A 250 14.58 11.92 2.01
N THR A 251 15.08 10.69 2.06
CA THR A 251 16.30 10.29 1.34
C THR A 251 16.07 10.39 -0.16
N ARG A 252 17.01 10.96 -0.88
CA ARG A 252 17.04 11.06 -2.34
C ARG A 252 18.00 10.02 -2.91
N PHE A 253 17.62 9.45 -4.05
CA PHE A 253 18.43 8.45 -4.75
C PHE A 253 18.92 9.07 -6.06
N SER A 254 20.21 8.92 -6.35
CA SER A 254 20.80 9.36 -7.61
C SER A 254 21.61 8.22 -8.22
N LEU A 255 21.30 7.91 -9.46
CA LEU A 255 21.95 6.86 -10.23
C LEU A 255 22.67 7.47 -11.44
N PRO A 256 23.74 6.84 -11.97
CA PRO A 256 24.38 7.33 -13.19
C PRO A 256 23.42 7.26 -14.38
N HIS A 257 23.59 8.18 -15.31
CA HIS A 257 22.82 8.15 -16.56
C HIS A 257 23.22 6.90 -17.36
N ALA A 258 22.27 6.02 -17.60
CA ALA A 258 22.45 4.77 -18.31
C ALA A 258 21.19 4.46 -19.12
N GLU A 259 21.31 3.61 -20.13
CA GLU A 259 20.15 3.15 -20.98
C GLU A 259 19.75 1.70 -20.64
N ASP A 260 20.25 1.15 -19.56
CA ASP A 260 20.06 -0.22 -19.12
C ASP A 260 19.13 -0.36 -17.89
N LEU A 261 19.24 -1.45 -17.18
CA LEU A 261 18.48 -1.72 -15.96
C LEU A 261 18.68 -0.64 -14.87
N THR A 262 19.84 0.03 -14.85
CA THR A 262 20.10 1.16 -13.95
C THR A 262 19.08 2.29 -14.13
N ALA A 263 18.76 2.65 -15.37
CA ALA A 263 17.72 3.65 -15.66
C ALA A 263 16.33 3.19 -15.20
N THR A 264 16.03 1.89 -15.32
CA THR A 264 14.79 1.31 -14.78
C THR A 264 14.74 1.45 -13.26
N VAL A 265 15.82 1.12 -12.55
CA VAL A 265 15.89 1.27 -11.09
C VAL A 265 15.60 2.72 -10.68
N ASP A 266 16.17 3.72 -11.37
CA ASP A 266 15.93 5.14 -11.10
C ASP A 266 14.44 5.51 -11.25
N ARG A 267 13.80 5.08 -12.37
CA ARG A 267 12.38 5.31 -12.60
C ARG A 267 11.49 4.61 -11.57
N VAL A 268 11.81 3.36 -11.22
CA VAL A 268 11.08 2.58 -10.19
C VAL A 268 11.17 3.27 -8.83
N LEU A 269 12.36 3.69 -8.38
CA LEU A 269 12.52 4.40 -7.10
C LEU A 269 11.78 5.74 -7.09
N THR A 270 11.86 6.49 -8.18
CA THR A 270 11.12 7.75 -8.34
C THR A 270 9.62 7.52 -8.29
N ARG A 271 9.10 6.51 -9.01
CA ARG A 271 7.68 6.16 -9.00
C ARG A 271 7.24 5.71 -7.62
N SER A 272 7.97 4.84 -6.98
CA SER A 272 7.69 4.33 -5.63
C SER A 272 7.61 5.45 -4.58
N ALA A 273 8.53 6.42 -4.65
CA ALA A 273 8.50 7.59 -3.77
C ALA A 273 7.24 8.44 -3.97
N LEU A 274 6.84 8.65 -5.23
CA LEU A 274 5.61 9.39 -5.58
C LEU A 274 4.36 8.65 -5.10
N ASP A 275 4.29 7.34 -5.32
CA ASP A 275 3.15 6.50 -4.94
C ASP A 275 2.96 6.47 -3.42
N LEU A 276 4.04 6.25 -2.65
CA LEU A 276 3.96 6.32 -1.19
C LEU A 276 3.53 7.70 -0.68
N ALA A 277 4.01 8.78 -1.30
CA ALA A 277 3.61 10.13 -0.93
C ALA A 277 2.12 10.39 -1.20
N ASP A 278 1.57 9.86 -2.30
CA ASP A 278 0.18 10.05 -2.70
C ASP A 278 -0.79 9.08 -1.97
N LEU A 279 -0.30 7.93 -1.45
CA LEU A 279 -1.05 7.01 -0.59
C LEU A 279 -1.13 7.45 0.88
N ARG A 280 -0.46 8.55 1.27
CA ARG A 280 -0.51 9.02 2.67
C ARG A 280 -1.92 9.40 3.06
N LEU A 281 -2.34 8.89 4.21
CA LEU A 281 -3.59 9.25 4.84
C LEU A 281 -3.37 10.43 5.79
N TYR A 282 -4.34 11.33 5.84
CA TYR A 282 -4.36 12.45 6.76
C TYR A 282 -5.69 12.45 7.49
N ASP A 283 -5.64 12.57 8.79
CA ASP A 283 -6.81 12.84 9.60
C ASP A 283 -7.00 14.35 9.72
N LEU A 284 -8.25 14.80 9.86
CA LEU A 284 -8.59 16.22 10.09
C LEU A 284 -7.87 16.75 11.33
N ASP A 285 -7.71 15.91 12.35
CA ASP A 285 -7.08 16.26 13.63
C ASP A 285 -5.58 15.95 13.69
N SER A 286 -5.01 15.38 12.64
CA SER A 286 -3.60 14.93 12.63
C SER A 286 -2.85 15.44 11.40
N PRO A 287 -2.46 16.71 11.37
CA PRO A 287 -1.84 17.35 10.19
C PRO A 287 -0.50 16.74 9.76
N GLY A 288 0.13 15.91 10.60
CA GLY A 288 1.37 15.18 10.27
C GLY A 288 1.18 13.96 9.34
N GLY A 289 -0.06 13.53 9.12
CA GLY A 289 -0.40 12.28 8.46
C GLY A 289 -0.50 11.11 9.44
N ILE A 290 -1.37 10.14 9.12
CA ILE A 290 -1.62 8.95 9.96
C ILE A 290 -0.97 7.68 9.41
N GLY A 291 -0.15 7.76 8.38
CA GLY A 291 0.46 6.61 7.71
C GLY A 291 0.06 6.52 6.25
N VAL A 292 -0.03 5.32 5.72
CA VAL A 292 -0.40 5.06 4.31
C VAL A 292 -1.63 4.16 4.24
N GLY A 293 -2.51 4.41 3.26
CA GLY A 293 -3.52 3.45 2.82
C GLY A 293 -2.83 2.27 2.15
N ALA A 294 -3.43 1.09 2.24
CA ALA A 294 -2.78 -0.11 1.70
C ALA A 294 -2.69 -0.04 0.18
N GLY A 295 -3.77 0.26 -0.53
CA GLY A 295 -3.73 0.34 -1.99
C GLY A 295 -4.96 0.95 -2.64
N VAL A 296 -4.88 1.18 -3.95
CA VAL A 296 -5.91 1.80 -4.78
C VAL A 296 -6.24 0.86 -5.94
N PRO A 297 -7.51 0.66 -6.27
CA PRO A 297 -8.70 1.37 -5.78
C PRO A 297 -9.41 0.71 -4.59
N THR A 298 -8.96 -0.48 -4.11
CA THR A 298 -9.76 -1.33 -3.23
C THR A 298 -9.46 -1.13 -1.75
N TYR A 299 -8.18 -0.96 -1.38
CA TYR A 299 -7.71 -0.99 0.01
C TYR A 299 -7.17 0.38 0.46
N VAL A 300 -7.98 1.44 0.24
CA VAL A 300 -7.56 2.82 0.51
C VAL A 300 -7.42 3.13 2.00
N GLU A 301 -8.07 2.36 2.85
CA GLU A 301 -8.18 2.60 4.29
C GLU A 301 -7.00 2.06 5.11
N VAL A 302 -7.16 2.05 6.43
CA VAL A 302 -6.15 1.60 7.39
C VAL A 302 -6.11 0.08 7.45
N PHE A 303 -4.97 -0.50 7.09
CA PHE A 303 -4.68 -1.92 7.27
C PHE A 303 -3.47 -2.08 8.17
N GLY A 304 -3.66 -2.80 9.31
CA GLY A 304 -2.64 -2.88 10.35
C GLY A 304 -1.32 -3.49 9.91
N ARG A 305 -1.37 -4.61 9.17
CA ARG A 305 -0.19 -5.29 8.63
C ARG A 305 0.48 -4.46 7.52
N ASP A 306 -0.32 -3.94 6.59
CA ASP A 306 0.16 -3.25 5.39
C ASP A 306 0.90 -1.97 5.74
N MET A 307 0.34 -1.15 6.65
CA MET A 307 0.98 0.08 7.12
C MET A 307 2.33 -0.19 7.80
N GLN A 308 2.41 -1.25 8.61
CA GLN A 308 3.63 -1.61 9.33
C GLN A 308 4.70 -2.11 8.37
N VAL A 309 4.34 -3.01 7.44
CA VAL A 309 5.29 -3.57 6.47
C VAL A 309 5.74 -2.50 5.48
N ALA A 310 4.82 -1.70 4.92
CA ALA A 310 5.18 -0.60 4.03
C ALA A 310 6.07 0.44 4.75
N GLY A 311 5.74 0.77 6.00
CA GLY A 311 6.55 1.67 6.83
C GLY A 311 7.95 1.13 7.08
N TRP A 312 8.06 -0.15 7.47
CA TRP A 312 9.33 -0.83 7.67
C TRP A 312 10.19 -0.86 6.40
N GLN A 313 9.62 -1.31 5.29
CA GLN A 313 10.34 -1.40 4.01
C GLN A 313 10.75 -0.03 3.44
N ALA A 314 10.01 1.03 3.75
CA ALA A 314 10.31 2.39 3.31
C ALA A 314 11.16 3.20 4.31
N THR A 315 11.61 2.64 5.44
CA THR A 315 12.27 3.41 6.50
C THR A 315 13.55 4.09 6.02
N MET A 316 14.34 3.44 5.14
CA MET A 316 15.50 4.05 4.49
C MET A 316 15.13 5.29 3.66
N PHE A 317 13.97 5.30 3.03
CA PHE A 317 13.43 6.45 2.30
C PHE A 317 12.89 7.50 3.29
N SER A 318 12.02 7.08 4.22
CA SER A 318 11.49 7.96 5.26
C SER A 318 10.89 7.19 6.43
N ALA A 319 11.42 7.38 7.63
CA ALA A 319 10.89 6.80 8.88
C ALA A 319 9.48 7.34 9.25
N GLN A 320 8.99 8.39 8.57
CA GLN A 320 7.67 8.96 8.83
C GLN A 320 6.54 7.95 8.59
N PHE A 321 6.68 7.03 7.63
CA PHE A 321 5.68 6.00 7.35
C PHE A 321 5.51 5.03 8.52
N LEU A 322 6.63 4.52 9.04
CA LEU A 322 6.61 3.60 10.18
C LEU A 322 6.11 4.29 11.44
N ARG A 323 6.54 5.53 11.70
CA ARG A 323 6.04 6.34 12.82
C ARG A 323 4.54 6.60 12.68
N GLY A 324 4.05 6.88 11.47
CA GLY A 324 2.62 7.08 11.19
C GLY A 324 1.80 5.82 11.51
N ALA A 325 2.26 4.65 11.07
CA ALA A 325 1.63 3.37 11.39
C ALA A 325 1.52 3.14 12.91
N LEU A 326 2.63 3.36 13.63
CA LEU A 326 2.67 3.21 15.08
C LEU A 326 1.75 4.20 15.80
N ASN A 327 1.70 5.46 15.37
CA ASN A 327 0.80 6.48 15.93
C ASN A 327 -0.68 6.09 15.88
N VAL A 328 -1.09 5.37 14.82
CA VAL A 328 -2.46 4.89 14.67
C VAL A 328 -2.68 3.60 15.46
N LEU A 329 -1.87 2.58 15.20
CA LEU A 329 -2.13 1.23 15.67
C LEU A 329 -1.94 1.07 17.17
N SER A 330 -1.02 1.82 17.79
CA SER A 330 -0.80 1.81 19.24
C SER A 330 -1.96 2.40 20.06
N LYS A 331 -2.87 3.13 19.41
CA LYS A 331 -4.05 3.72 20.07
C LYS A 331 -5.28 2.82 20.00
N LEU A 332 -5.23 1.77 19.19
CA LEU A 332 -6.39 0.96 18.82
C LEU A 332 -6.30 -0.53 19.22
N PRO A 333 -5.47 -0.97 20.20
CA PRO A 333 -5.55 -2.35 20.65
C PRO A 333 -6.96 -2.65 21.18
N ALA A 334 -7.45 -3.85 20.94
CA ALA A 334 -8.70 -4.31 21.52
C ALA A 334 -8.59 -4.29 23.05
N VAL A 335 -9.64 -3.84 23.73
CA VAL A 335 -9.70 -3.73 25.19
C VAL A 335 -10.64 -4.77 25.83
N GLU A 336 -11.48 -5.42 25.03
CA GLU A 336 -12.48 -6.40 25.44
C GLU A 336 -12.49 -7.61 24.52
N VAL A 337 -13.16 -8.68 24.94
CA VAL A 337 -13.48 -9.83 24.09
C VAL A 337 -14.77 -9.52 23.32
N ASN A 338 -14.69 -9.52 22.00
CA ASN A 338 -15.82 -9.31 21.11
C ASN A 338 -15.67 -10.24 19.90
N ASP A 339 -16.43 -11.33 19.91
CA ASP A 339 -16.32 -12.38 18.90
C ASP A 339 -16.72 -11.89 17.50
N TRP A 340 -17.70 -10.99 17.40
CA TRP A 340 -18.10 -10.39 16.12
C TRP A 340 -16.93 -9.71 15.39
N ARG A 341 -16.05 -9.04 16.15
CA ARG A 341 -14.89 -8.30 15.62
C ARG A 341 -13.58 -9.08 15.67
N ASP A 342 -13.61 -10.34 16.08
CA ASP A 342 -12.38 -11.10 16.44
C ASP A 342 -11.50 -10.37 17.46
N ALA A 343 -12.10 -9.53 18.31
CA ALA A 343 -11.38 -8.73 19.30
C ALA A 343 -11.09 -9.53 20.58
N GLN A 344 -9.88 -9.32 21.10
CA GLN A 344 -9.41 -9.86 22.39
C GLN A 344 -8.40 -8.86 22.96
N PRO A 345 -8.36 -8.61 24.28
CA PRO A 345 -7.51 -7.59 24.89
C PRO A 345 -6.05 -7.67 24.43
N GLY A 346 -5.54 -6.56 23.89
CA GLY A 346 -4.18 -6.43 23.35
C GLY A 346 -4.05 -6.75 21.85
N ARG A 347 -5.07 -7.30 21.21
CA ARG A 347 -5.06 -7.60 19.78
C ARG A 347 -5.04 -6.31 18.95
N ILE A 348 -4.20 -6.27 17.91
CA ILE A 348 -4.04 -5.12 17.00
C ILE A 348 -4.98 -5.25 15.82
N PRO A 349 -5.58 -4.15 15.32
CA PRO A 349 -6.50 -4.19 14.19
C PRO A 349 -5.88 -4.80 12.94
N HIS A 350 -6.70 -5.54 12.20
CA HIS A 350 -6.41 -5.96 10.85
C HIS A 350 -6.75 -4.85 9.86
N GLU A 351 -7.99 -4.38 9.90
CA GLU A 351 -8.53 -3.40 8.96
C GLU A 351 -9.56 -2.49 9.65
N ILE A 352 -9.66 -1.25 9.15
CA ILE A 352 -10.63 -0.25 9.60
C ILE A 352 -11.26 0.33 8.36
N HIS A 353 -12.57 0.11 8.16
CA HIS A 353 -13.32 0.60 7.03
C HIS A 353 -14.37 1.65 7.43
N THR A 354 -14.59 2.60 6.55
CA THR A 354 -15.58 3.67 6.72
C THR A 354 -16.75 3.55 5.74
N ASP A 355 -16.81 2.44 5.01
CA ASP A 355 -17.89 2.14 4.06
C ASP A 355 -19.25 1.90 4.76
N PRO A 356 -20.37 2.07 4.03
CA PRO A 356 -21.71 1.97 4.60
C PRO A 356 -22.01 0.66 5.32
N LEU A 357 -21.59 -0.51 4.76
CA LEU A 357 -21.88 -1.80 5.40
C LEU A 357 -21.11 -1.98 6.71
N SER A 358 -19.88 -1.46 6.77
CA SER A 358 -19.05 -1.52 7.97
C SER A 358 -19.54 -0.55 9.06
N VAL A 359 -19.83 0.71 8.70
CA VAL A 359 -20.34 1.73 9.63
C VAL A 359 -21.70 1.32 10.19
N LEU A 360 -22.60 0.79 9.36
CA LEU A 360 -23.92 0.31 9.76
C LEU A 360 -23.89 -1.09 10.43
N ASN A 361 -22.70 -1.64 10.64
CA ASN A 361 -22.49 -2.92 11.32
C ASN A 361 -23.18 -4.14 10.66
N PHE A 362 -23.31 -4.14 9.31
CA PHE A 362 -23.67 -5.33 8.55
C PHE A 362 -22.53 -6.34 8.50
N ARG A 363 -21.28 -5.87 8.70
CA ARG A 363 -20.06 -6.66 8.78
C ARG A 363 -19.10 -6.06 9.83
N PRO A 364 -18.17 -6.86 10.41
CA PRO A 364 -17.36 -6.42 11.54
C PRO A 364 -16.26 -5.40 11.20
N LYS A 365 -16.16 -4.92 9.95
CA LYS A 365 -14.98 -4.25 9.39
C LYS A 365 -14.81 -2.78 9.77
N SER A 366 -15.74 -2.16 10.48
CA SER A 366 -15.53 -0.78 11.00
C SER A 366 -14.33 -0.69 11.95
N LEU A 367 -14.00 -1.78 12.64
CA LEU A 367 -12.78 -2.02 13.41
C LEU A 367 -12.65 -3.53 13.62
N TYR A 368 -11.90 -4.22 12.77
CA TYR A 368 -11.79 -5.68 12.74
C TYR A 368 -10.37 -6.14 13.12
N PHE A 369 -10.28 -7.23 13.91
CA PHE A 369 -9.03 -7.69 14.50
C PHE A 369 -8.53 -9.03 13.94
N GLY A 370 -9.03 -9.49 12.81
CA GLY A 370 -8.74 -10.80 12.21
C GLY A 370 -7.34 -10.93 11.60
N SER A 371 -6.28 -10.45 12.27
CA SER A 371 -4.89 -10.63 11.83
C SER A 371 -3.98 -10.92 13.02
N VAL A 372 -3.23 -12.01 12.96
CA VAL A 372 -2.16 -12.31 13.93
C VAL A 372 -0.85 -11.62 13.55
N SER A 373 -0.64 -11.39 12.26
CA SER A 373 0.55 -10.68 11.76
C SER A 373 0.61 -9.25 12.25
N SER A 374 -0.51 -8.53 12.34
CA SER A 374 -0.56 -7.16 12.86
C SER A 374 -0.03 -7.07 14.30
N CYS A 375 -0.30 -8.11 15.12
CA CYS A 375 0.15 -8.16 16.50
C CYS A 375 1.66 -8.42 16.63
N SER A 376 2.21 -9.36 15.87
CA SER A 376 3.64 -9.64 15.90
C SER A 376 4.48 -8.53 15.28
N LEU A 377 3.95 -7.85 14.25
CA LEU A 377 4.63 -6.75 13.58
C LEU A 377 4.73 -5.48 14.44
N LEU A 378 3.82 -5.24 15.41
CA LEU A 378 3.86 -4.04 16.22
C LEU A 378 5.16 -3.93 17.04
N PRO A 379 5.56 -4.91 17.86
CA PRO A 379 6.85 -4.85 18.60
C PRO A 379 8.07 -4.82 17.66
N ILE A 380 8.01 -5.48 16.50
CA ILE A 380 9.06 -5.41 15.47
C ILE A 380 9.19 -3.97 14.96
N SER A 381 8.07 -3.34 14.62
CA SER A 381 8.02 -1.98 14.09
C SER A 381 8.52 -0.94 15.11
N VAL A 382 8.22 -1.11 16.39
CA VAL A 382 8.72 -0.24 17.46
C VAL A 382 10.24 -0.35 17.59
N SER A 383 10.76 -1.59 17.60
CA SER A 383 12.20 -1.84 17.67
C SER A 383 12.93 -1.31 16.44
N GLU A 384 12.38 -1.50 15.26
CA GLU A 384 12.94 -1.01 13.99
C GLU A 384 12.97 0.53 13.97
N LEU A 385 11.88 1.20 14.34
CA LEU A 385 11.86 2.65 14.43
C LEU A 385 12.94 3.18 15.38
N TRP A 386 13.13 2.50 16.52
CA TRP A 386 14.18 2.84 17.48
C TRP A 386 15.58 2.63 16.89
N HIS A 387 15.84 1.56 16.15
CA HIS A 387 17.13 1.33 15.48
C HIS A 387 17.48 2.43 14.47
N TRP A 388 16.48 2.98 13.78
CA TRP A 388 16.68 4.08 12.84
C TRP A 388 16.80 5.44 13.49
N THR A 389 16.07 5.68 14.58
CA THR A 389 15.98 7.03 15.17
C THR A 389 16.84 7.20 16.42
N GLY A 390 17.13 6.13 17.16
CA GLY A 390 17.83 6.18 18.44
C GLY A 390 17.05 6.86 19.57
N ASP A 391 15.89 7.42 19.25
CA ASP A 391 15.07 8.25 20.13
C ASP A 391 14.13 7.38 20.97
N VAL A 392 14.57 7.09 22.21
CA VAL A 392 13.80 6.29 23.17
C VAL A 392 12.53 7.01 23.61
N ASP A 393 12.56 8.33 23.76
CA ASP A 393 11.40 9.08 24.26
C ASP A 393 10.27 9.09 23.23
N SER A 394 10.59 9.17 21.95
CA SER A 394 9.59 9.15 20.87
C SER A 394 8.89 7.81 20.66
N ILE A 395 9.46 6.71 21.16
CA ILE A 395 8.86 5.36 21.06
C ILE A 395 8.16 4.91 22.35
N ARG A 396 8.28 5.67 23.43
CA ARG A 396 7.81 5.29 24.76
C ARG A 396 6.30 4.98 24.80
N ASP A 397 5.50 5.75 24.08
CA ASP A 397 4.04 5.58 23.98
C ASP A 397 3.62 4.29 23.25
N TYR A 398 4.53 3.65 22.52
CA TYR A 398 4.25 2.42 21.78
C TYR A 398 4.63 1.15 22.56
N VAL A 399 5.36 1.29 23.66
CA VAL A 399 5.92 0.15 24.44
C VAL A 399 4.81 -0.69 25.05
N GLU A 400 3.87 -0.09 25.77
CA GLU A 400 2.78 -0.81 26.41
C GLU A 400 1.83 -1.50 25.40
N PRO A 401 1.40 -0.84 24.29
CA PRO A 401 0.67 -1.52 23.23
C PRO A 401 1.41 -2.71 22.61
N ALA A 402 2.74 -2.60 22.42
CA ALA A 402 3.55 -3.69 21.89
C ALA A 402 3.67 -4.87 22.86
N LEU A 403 3.87 -4.61 24.16
CA LEU A 403 3.80 -5.65 25.21
C LEU A 403 2.41 -6.29 25.27
N GLY A 404 1.35 -5.49 25.14
CA GLY A 404 -0.03 -5.95 25.05
C GLY A 404 -0.26 -6.92 23.88
N ALA A 405 0.32 -6.63 22.72
CA ALA A 405 0.23 -7.49 21.53
C ALA A 405 0.99 -8.82 21.72
N ILE A 406 2.17 -8.81 22.34
CA ILE A 406 2.90 -10.05 22.70
C ILE A 406 2.07 -10.84 23.72
N LYS A 407 1.54 -10.20 24.76
CA LYS A 407 0.72 -10.85 25.79
C LYS A 407 -0.56 -11.45 25.20
N TRP A 408 -1.20 -10.75 24.25
CA TRP A 408 -2.33 -11.30 23.49
C TRP A 408 -1.96 -12.60 22.79
N ALA A 409 -0.83 -12.60 22.06
CA ALA A 409 -0.38 -13.79 21.32
C ALA A 409 -0.10 -14.96 22.29
N ASP A 410 0.58 -14.73 23.41
CA ASP A 410 0.88 -15.73 24.42
C ASP A 410 -0.39 -16.26 25.12
N THR A 411 -1.43 -15.45 25.25
CA THR A 411 -2.67 -15.82 25.96
C THR A 411 -3.68 -16.53 25.06
N TYR A 412 -3.84 -16.07 23.80
CA TYR A 412 -4.96 -16.47 22.95
C TYR A 412 -4.55 -17.25 21.69
N SER A 413 -3.27 -17.20 21.33
CA SER A 413 -2.75 -17.80 20.10
C SER A 413 -1.76 -18.94 20.37
N LEU A 414 -1.01 -18.91 21.47
CA LEU A 414 -0.07 -19.96 21.87
C LEU A 414 -0.82 -21.20 22.37
N ASP A 415 -0.55 -22.34 21.75
CA ASP A 415 -1.13 -23.60 22.17
C ASP A 415 -0.28 -24.38 23.20
N SER A 416 -0.80 -25.51 23.68
CA SER A 416 -0.11 -26.38 24.63
C SER A 416 1.16 -27.03 24.07
N THR A 417 1.37 -27.02 22.75
CA THR A 417 2.58 -27.54 22.10
C THR A 417 3.66 -26.47 21.95
N GLY A 418 3.35 -25.24 22.33
CA GLY A 418 4.26 -24.09 22.30
C GLY A 418 4.37 -23.42 20.93
N PHE A 419 3.35 -23.58 20.07
CA PHE A 419 3.27 -22.91 18.77
C PHE A 419 2.07 -21.97 18.69
N TYR A 420 2.24 -20.86 18.00
CA TYR A 420 1.20 -19.88 17.76
C TYR A 420 0.27 -20.33 16.64
N ARG A 421 -1.04 -20.20 16.87
CA ARG A 421 -2.08 -20.57 15.92
C ARG A 421 -3.17 -19.51 15.86
N TYR A 422 -3.89 -19.48 14.76
CA TYR A 422 -5.04 -18.60 14.59
C TYR A 422 -6.33 -19.39 14.29
N GLN A 423 -7.41 -18.79 14.70
CA GLN A 423 -8.78 -19.21 14.38
C GLN A 423 -9.68 -18.00 14.44
N THR A 424 -10.54 -17.82 13.43
CA THR A 424 -11.59 -16.80 13.51
C THR A 424 -12.64 -17.19 14.54
N ARG A 425 -13.12 -16.22 15.28
CA ARG A 425 -14.26 -16.33 16.21
C ARG A 425 -15.51 -15.66 15.64
N SER A 426 -15.35 -14.77 14.67
CA SER A 426 -16.41 -14.06 14.01
C SER A 426 -17.11 -14.94 12.97
N GLU A 427 -18.44 -14.92 12.96
CA GLU A 427 -19.27 -15.60 11.95
C GLU A 427 -19.03 -15.03 10.54
N GLN A 428 -18.58 -13.78 10.43
CA GLN A 428 -18.23 -13.12 9.18
C GLN A 428 -16.75 -12.77 9.11
N GLY A 429 -15.93 -13.38 9.96
CA GLY A 429 -14.49 -13.18 9.97
C GLY A 429 -13.79 -13.92 8.83
N ILE A 430 -12.55 -13.50 8.57
CA ILE A 430 -11.71 -14.18 7.58
C ILE A 430 -11.16 -15.50 8.14
N LYS A 431 -11.15 -16.54 7.30
CA LYS A 431 -10.71 -17.89 7.68
C LYS A 431 -9.21 -17.90 8.03
N ASN A 432 -8.38 -17.31 7.19
CA ASN A 432 -6.95 -17.25 7.38
C ASN A 432 -6.55 -15.87 7.92
N GLN A 433 -5.76 -15.83 8.99
CA GLN A 433 -5.39 -14.62 9.71
C GLN A 433 -3.86 -14.38 9.75
N GLY A 434 -3.10 -15.15 8.97
CA GLY A 434 -1.67 -14.95 8.68
C GLY A 434 -1.45 -13.87 7.60
N TRP A 435 -0.25 -13.81 7.03
CA TRP A 435 0.00 -12.89 5.93
C TRP A 435 -0.78 -13.28 4.66
N LYS A 436 -0.97 -14.58 4.40
CA LYS A 436 -1.86 -15.10 3.36
C LYS A 436 -3.26 -15.25 3.94
N ASP A 437 -4.10 -14.25 3.74
CA ASP A 437 -5.41 -14.13 4.39
C ASP A 437 -6.62 -14.53 3.53
N SER A 438 -6.43 -14.82 2.23
CA SER A 438 -7.53 -15.34 1.41
C SER A 438 -8.05 -16.70 1.94
N GLY A 439 -9.35 -16.95 1.82
CA GLY A 439 -10.00 -18.10 2.41
C GLY A 439 -9.47 -19.47 1.94
N ASP A 440 -8.83 -19.49 0.78
CA ASP A 440 -8.27 -20.68 0.11
C ASP A 440 -6.73 -20.78 0.16
N ALA A 441 -6.06 -19.91 0.95
CA ALA A 441 -4.61 -19.73 0.90
C ALA A 441 -3.78 -20.92 1.42
N ILE A 442 -4.28 -21.62 2.44
CA ILE A 442 -3.55 -22.70 3.12
C ILE A 442 -4.14 -24.05 2.72
N VAL A 443 -3.32 -24.88 2.10
CA VAL A 443 -3.71 -26.14 1.49
C VAL A 443 -2.78 -27.29 1.89
N TYR A 444 -3.32 -28.53 1.98
CA TYR A 444 -2.53 -29.75 2.10
C TYR A 444 -1.88 -30.14 0.77
N PRO A 445 -0.90 -31.07 0.77
CA PRO A 445 -0.21 -31.51 -0.46
C PRO A 445 -1.14 -32.08 -1.54
N ASP A 446 -2.32 -32.56 -1.19
CA ASP A 446 -3.35 -33.04 -2.11
C ASP A 446 -4.23 -31.94 -2.70
N GLY A 447 -4.01 -30.67 -2.28
CA GLY A 447 -4.77 -29.50 -2.71
C GLY A 447 -6.01 -29.20 -1.88
N SER A 448 -6.39 -30.05 -0.92
CA SER A 448 -7.50 -29.77 0.00
C SER A 448 -7.16 -28.64 0.96
N GLN A 449 -8.18 -27.89 1.40
CA GLN A 449 -8.01 -26.77 2.31
C GLN A 449 -7.81 -27.25 3.75
N VAL A 450 -6.94 -26.54 4.48
CA VAL A 450 -6.67 -26.79 5.90
C VAL A 450 -7.74 -26.10 6.74
N ASP A 451 -8.23 -26.81 7.78
CA ASP A 451 -9.15 -26.24 8.76
C ASP A 451 -8.41 -25.66 9.97
N ALA A 452 -8.92 -24.52 10.46
CA ALA A 452 -8.42 -23.87 11.66
C ALA A 452 -8.68 -24.70 12.95
N PRO A 453 -7.87 -24.54 14.01
CA PRO A 453 -6.77 -23.59 14.15
C PRO A 453 -5.51 -23.98 13.35
N ILE A 454 -4.86 -22.97 12.73
CA ILE A 454 -3.68 -23.16 11.87
C ILE A 454 -2.51 -22.37 12.45
N GLY A 455 -1.32 -22.99 12.47
CA GLY A 455 -0.07 -22.33 12.83
C GLY A 455 0.89 -22.33 11.66
N THR A 456 0.98 -21.21 10.91
CA THR A 456 1.88 -21.09 9.77
C THR A 456 3.33 -20.86 10.20
N CYS A 457 4.30 -21.20 9.35
CA CYS A 457 5.73 -21.09 9.68
C CYS A 457 6.16 -19.63 9.85
N GLU A 458 5.65 -18.72 9.01
CA GLU A 458 5.96 -17.28 9.13
C GLU A 458 5.40 -16.66 10.40
N MET A 459 4.28 -17.16 10.92
CA MET A 459 3.74 -16.69 12.19
C MET A 459 4.67 -16.99 13.36
N GLN A 460 5.27 -18.20 13.38
CA GLN A 460 6.29 -18.55 14.36
C GLN A 460 7.52 -17.63 14.22
N ALA A 461 7.93 -17.39 12.97
CA ALA A 461 9.06 -16.54 12.64
C ALA A 461 8.86 -15.08 13.08
N PHE A 462 7.68 -14.51 12.85
CA PHE A 462 7.36 -13.16 13.28
C PHE A 462 7.29 -13.04 14.80
N MET A 463 6.74 -14.02 15.51
CA MET A 463 6.72 -14.02 16.97
C MET A 463 8.12 -14.19 17.57
N TYR A 464 8.97 -15.01 16.94
CA TYR A 464 10.37 -15.14 17.34
C TYR A 464 11.09 -13.79 17.28
N VAL A 465 11.08 -13.13 16.10
CA VAL A 465 11.79 -11.85 15.95
C VAL A 465 11.14 -10.73 16.75
N ALA A 466 9.81 -10.73 16.94
CA ALA A 466 9.12 -9.80 17.80
C ALA A 466 9.64 -9.85 19.24
N LYS A 467 9.72 -11.05 19.83
CA LYS A 467 10.24 -11.24 21.19
C LYS A 467 11.73 -10.92 21.27
N LEU A 468 12.52 -11.34 20.30
CA LEU A 468 13.96 -11.13 20.26
C LEU A 468 14.32 -9.64 20.22
N HIS A 469 13.82 -8.90 19.23
CA HIS A 469 14.13 -7.47 19.07
C HIS A 469 13.52 -6.63 20.20
N PHE A 470 12.33 -7.00 20.66
CA PHE A 470 11.71 -6.26 21.76
C PHE A 470 12.40 -6.53 23.09
N SER A 471 13.05 -7.68 23.28
CA SER A 471 13.87 -7.97 24.45
C SER A 471 15.03 -6.99 24.59
N GLU A 472 15.68 -6.64 23.47
CA GLU A 472 16.75 -5.64 23.45
C GLU A 472 16.24 -4.25 23.86
N LEU A 473 15.11 -3.83 23.33
CA LEU A 473 14.49 -2.56 23.70
C LEU A 473 14.13 -2.52 25.19
N MET A 474 13.56 -3.61 25.74
CA MET A 474 13.25 -3.73 27.16
C MET A 474 14.52 -3.66 28.01
N TRP A 475 15.60 -4.31 27.58
CA TRP A 475 16.90 -4.19 28.26
C TRP A 475 17.37 -2.73 28.29
N ARG A 476 17.24 -2.00 27.19
CA ARG A 476 17.63 -0.59 27.10
C ARG A 476 16.77 0.31 27.98
N LEU A 477 15.49 0.00 28.15
CA LEU A 477 14.57 0.71 29.03
C LEU A 477 14.76 0.38 30.52
N GLY A 478 15.61 -0.59 30.86
CA GLY A 478 15.85 -1.04 32.21
C GLY A 478 14.92 -2.15 32.73
N GLU A 479 13.99 -2.60 31.88
CA GLU A 479 13.00 -3.67 32.17
C GLU A 479 13.65 -5.05 32.04
N ARG A 480 14.65 -5.35 32.85
CA ARG A 480 15.55 -6.50 32.71
C ARG A 480 14.84 -7.85 32.78
N ASP A 481 13.87 -8.00 33.71
CA ASP A 481 13.14 -9.27 33.87
C ASP A 481 12.29 -9.58 32.63
N VAL A 482 11.65 -8.53 32.06
CA VAL A 482 10.89 -8.64 30.79
C VAL A 482 11.83 -8.99 29.64
N ALA A 483 12.97 -8.31 29.54
CA ALA A 483 13.97 -8.56 28.51
C ALA A 483 14.46 -10.02 28.53
N HIS A 484 14.89 -10.52 29.70
CA HIS A 484 15.33 -11.91 29.88
C HIS A 484 14.24 -12.91 29.49
N ARG A 485 13.02 -12.70 29.99
CA ARG A 485 11.88 -13.58 29.68
C ARG A 485 11.65 -13.66 28.14
N LEU A 486 11.52 -12.51 27.47
CA LEU A 486 11.27 -12.46 26.03
C LEU A 486 12.40 -13.12 25.21
N TYR A 487 13.65 -12.90 25.61
CA TYR A 487 14.81 -13.52 24.99
C TYR A 487 14.75 -15.05 25.07
N HIS A 488 14.53 -15.60 26.27
CA HIS A 488 14.46 -17.06 26.46
C HIS A 488 13.26 -17.68 25.73
N GLU A 489 12.10 -17.02 25.76
CA GLU A 489 10.92 -17.48 25.01
C GLU A 489 11.19 -17.50 23.50
N ALA A 490 11.95 -16.54 22.96
CA ALA A 490 12.36 -16.53 21.56
C ALA A 490 13.31 -17.72 21.24
N GLU A 491 14.36 -17.93 22.04
CA GLU A 491 15.31 -19.03 21.81
C GLU A 491 14.63 -20.40 21.93
N ASP A 492 13.72 -20.58 22.90
CA ASP A 492 12.92 -21.79 23.04
C ASP A 492 12.01 -22.03 21.82
N LEU A 493 11.40 -20.98 21.30
CA LEU A 493 10.57 -21.07 20.08
C LEU A 493 11.43 -21.47 18.88
N LYS A 494 12.62 -20.88 18.73
CA LYS A 494 13.55 -21.21 17.65
C LYS A 494 13.93 -22.69 17.69
N SER A 495 14.29 -23.21 18.85
CA SER A 495 14.63 -24.62 19.00
C SER A 495 13.47 -25.53 18.60
N ARG A 496 12.28 -25.31 19.19
CA ARG A 496 11.08 -26.11 18.85
C ARG A 496 10.70 -26.01 17.37
N PHE A 497 10.84 -24.82 16.77
CA PHE A 497 10.52 -24.60 15.35
C PHE A 497 11.42 -25.44 14.45
N ASN A 498 12.73 -25.39 14.65
CA ASN A 498 13.70 -26.14 13.85
C ASN A 498 13.51 -27.65 13.99
N ASP A 499 13.10 -28.15 15.16
CA ASP A 499 12.82 -29.57 15.38
C ASP A 499 11.51 -29.99 14.71
N LYS A 500 10.44 -29.19 14.82
CA LYS A 500 9.08 -29.58 14.41
C LYS A 500 8.80 -29.32 12.94
N PHE A 501 9.18 -28.14 12.40
CA PHE A 501 8.75 -27.70 11.05
C PHE A 501 9.69 -28.18 9.93
N TRP A 502 10.84 -28.71 10.27
CA TRP A 502 11.81 -29.18 9.29
C TRP A 502 11.36 -30.49 8.62
N MET A 503 11.39 -30.50 7.29
CA MET A 503 11.11 -31.68 6.46
C MET A 503 12.42 -32.16 5.86
N GLU A 504 13.02 -33.19 6.45
CA GLU A 504 14.35 -33.69 6.07
C GLU A 504 14.46 -34.11 4.60
N GLU A 505 13.42 -34.77 4.10
CA GLU A 505 13.38 -35.26 2.71
C GLU A 505 13.32 -34.13 1.70
N GLU A 506 12.66 -33.00 2.06
CA GLU A 506 12.51 -31.82 1.20
C GLU A 506 13.66 -30.83 1.35
N GLY A 507 14.47 -30.95 2.42
CA GLY A 507 15.48 -29.96 2.80
C GLY A 507 14.86 -28.56 2.99
N TYR A 508 13.62 -28.49 3.54
CA TYR A 508 12.81 -27.31 3.60
C TYR A 508 11.86 -27.31 4.80
N PHE A 509 11.29 -26.15 5.13
CA PHE A 509 10.30 -26.06 6.21
C PHE A 509 8.88 -26.24 5.68
N ALA A 510 8.04 -26.92 6.46
CA ALA A 510 6.62 -27.06 6.20
C ALA A 510 5.91 -25.69 6.20
N MET A 511 4.84 -25.56 5.42
CA MET A 511 4.01 -24.35 5.37
C MET A 511 3.43 -24.01 6.74
N GLY A 512 3.11 -25.01 7.56
CA GLY A 512 2.53 -24.83 8.87
C GLY A 512 2.23 -26.13 9.59
N ILE A 513 1.45 -26.01 10.66
CA ILE A 513 0.84 -27.11 11.40
C ILE A 513 -0.69 -26.94 11.42
N ASP A 514 -1.42 -28.03 11.29
CA ASP A 514 -2.88 -28.07 11.30
C ASP A 514 -3.46 -28.13 12.72
N SER A 515 -4.77 -28.26 12.82
CA SER A 515 -5.52 -28.34 14.09
C SER A 515 -5.11 -29.53 14.98
N LYS A 516 -4.52 -30.58 14.41
CA LYS A 516 -4.02 -31.76 15.14
C LYS A 516 -2.54 -31.69 15.49
N GLY A 517 -1.84 -30.63 15.04
CA GLY A 517 -0.41 -30.47 15.19
C GLY A 517 0.42 -31.23 14.15
N GLU A 518 -0.22 -31.74 13.07
CA GLU A 518 0.46 -32.37 11.96
C GLU A 518 1.00 -31.34 10.98
N LEU A 519 2.12 -31.68 10.31
CA LEU A 519 2.73 -30.77 9.35
C LEU A 519 1.89 -30.60 8.09
N ILE A 520 1.68 -29.34 7.70
CA ILE A 520 1.18 -28.97 6.38
C ILE A 520 2.38 -28.97 5.42
N ARG A 521 2.62 -30.11 4.77
CA ARG A 521 3.85 -30.36 3.98
C ARG A 521 3.87 -29.69 2.60
N SER A 522 2.97 -28.76 2.35
CA SER A 522 2.93 -28.00 1.09
C SER A 522 4.14 -27.07 0.96
N ILE A 523 4.68 -26.99 -0.25
CA ILE A 523 5.87 -26.20 -0.56
C ILE A 523 5.42 -24.82 -1.10
N GLY A 524 5.86 -23.77 -0.44
CA GLY A 524 5.58 -22.37 -0.82
C GLY A 524 6.73 -21.44 -0.47
N GLY A 525 6.55 -20.13 -0.74
CA GLY A 525 7.56 -19.11 -0.43
C GLY A 525 7.67 -18.73 1.05
N ASP A 526 6.76 -19.23 1.90
CA ASP A 526 6.62 -18.81 3.31
C ASP A 526 7.90 -18.97 4.15
N PRO A 527 8.72 -20.02 3.98
CA PRO A 527 10.01 -20.15 4.67
C PRO A 527 11.03 -19.04 4.40
N GLY A 528 10.82 -18.21 3.36
CA GLY A 528 11.58 -16.98 3.15
C GLY A 528 11.44 -15.98 4.30
N HIS A 529 10.26 -15.90 4.94
CA HIS A 529 10.05 -15.11 6.15
C HIS A 529 10.81 -15.71 7.35
N CYS A 530 10.96 -17.04 7.39
CA CYS A 530 11.73 -17.70 8.41
C CYS A 530 13.24 -17.39 8.29
N LEU A 531 13.75 -17.31 7.06
CA LEU A 531 15.11 -16.81 6.82
C LEU A 531 15.26 -15.36 7.28
N LEU A 532 14.33 -14.49 6.85
CA LEU A 532 14.37 -13.06 7.20
C LEU A 532 14.42 -12.83 8.72
N SER A 533 13.64 -13.57 9.48
CA SER A 533 13.57 -13.45 10.94
C SER A 533 14.78 -13.98 11.70
N GLY A 534 15.54 -14.89 11.09
CA GLY A 534 16.66 -15.59 11.74
C GLY A 534 16.26 -16.78 12.62
N ILE A 535 15.00 -17.24 12.55
CA ILE A 535 14.55 -18.43 13.30
C ILE A 535 15.15 -19.73 12.74
N VAL A 536 15.58 -19.74 11.49
CA VAL A 536 16.22 -20.89 10.81
C VAL A 536 17.63 -21.13 11.37
N ASP A 537 17.98 -22.39 11.67
CA ASP A 537 19.33 -22.76 12.01
C ASP A 537 20.31 -22.51 10.86
N GLU A 538 21.51 -21.99 11.16
CA GLU A 538 22.52 -21.64 10.15
C GLU A 538 22.85 -22.79 9.20
N SER A 539 22.91 -24.01 9.73
CA SER A 539 23.20 -25.20 8.94
C SER A 539 22.20 -25.48 7.81
N ARG A 540 20.97 -24.97 7.94
CA ARG A 540 19.84 -25.18 7.02
C ARG A 540 19.64 -24.03 6.04
N VAL A 541 20.21 -22.86 6.30
CA VAL A 541 20.01 -21.62 5.52
C VAL A 541 20.25 -21.83 4.02
N LYS A 542 21.36 -22.46 3.67
CA LYS A 542 21.72 -22.69 2.25
C LYS A 542 20.75 -23.63 1.55
N GLN A 543 20.28 -24.69 2.25
CA GLN A 543 19.29 -25.62 1.70
C GLN A 543 17.97 -24.91 1.44
N VAL A 544 17.48 -24.12 2.41
CA VAL A 544 16.24 -23.33 2.26
C VAL A 544 16.35 -22.35 1.11
N ALA A 545 17.45 -21.60 1.01
CA ALA A 545 17.68 -20.65 -0.06
C ALA A 545 17.71 -21.33 -1.45
N ASN A 546 18.43 -22.45 -1.57
CA ASN A 546 18.48 -23.23 -2.81
C ASN A 546 17.09 -23.73 -3.22
N ARG A 547 16.29 -24.22 -2.25
CA ARG A 547 14.92 -24.67 -2.51
C ARG A 547 14.00 -23.54 -2.95
N MET A 548 14.12 -22.36 -2.36
CA MET A 548 13.38 -21.17 -2.78
C MET A 548 13.72 -20.75 -4.21
N MET A 549 14.98 -20.94 -4.64
CA MET A 549 15.44 -20.57 -5.98
C MET A 549 15.25 -21.67 -7.03
N ALA A 550 14.61 -22.80 -6.68
CA ALA A 550 14.23 -23.85 -7.61
C ALA A 550 13.11 -23.39 -8.56
N ASN A 551 13.04 -23.96 -9.76
CA ASN A 551 12.17 -23.49 -10.85
C ASN A 551 10.67 -23.52 -10.52
N ASP A 552 10.24 -24.42 -9.66
CA ASP A 552 8.84 -24.49 -9.23
C ASP A 552 8.44 -23.37 -8.25
N LEU A 553 9.41 -22.80 -7.51
CA LEU A 553 9.20 -21.63 -6.63
C LEU A 553 9.66 -20.31 -7.28
N PHE A 554 10.87 -20.27 -7.86
CA PHE A 554 11.35 -19.08 -8.54
C PHE A 554 10.83 -19.02 -9.98
N SER A 555 9.89 -18.13 -10.25
CA SER A 555 9.25 -17.99 -11.56
C SER A 555 10.13 -17.33 -12.64
N GLY A 556 11.30 -16.80 -12.27
CA GLY A 556 12.10 -15.92 -13.12
C GLY A 556 11.76 -14.45 -12.99
N TRP A 557 10.66 -14.12 -12.28
CA TRP A 557 10.22 -12.75 -11.90
C TRP A 557 10.28 -12.52 -10.39
N GLY A 558 10.04 -13.56 -9.59
CA GLY A 558 10.02 -13.56 -8.14
C GLY A 558 9.66 -14.93 -7.57
N ILE A 559 9.55 -15.02 -6.26
CA ILE A 559 9.21 -16.27 -5.55
C ILE A 559 7.68 -16.41 -5.50
N ARG A 560 7.19 -17.57 -5.93
CA ARG A 560 5.77 -17.94 -5.88
C ARG A 560 5.30 -18.20 -4.46
N THR A 561 4.05 -17.88 -4.19
CA THR A 561 3.38 -18.18 -2.92
C THR A 561 3.11 -19.67 -2.72
N LEU A 562 3.05 -20.45 -3.80
CA LEU A 562 2.89 -21.90 -3.81
C LEU A 562 3.69 -22.48 -4.98
N SER A 563 4.31 -23.65 -4.79
CA SER A 563 5.06 -24.36 -5.82
C SER A 563 4.22 -24.63 -7.06
N ALA A 564 4.81 -24.45 -8.25
CA ALA A 564 4.16 -24.75 -9.52
C ALA A 564 3.86 -26.25 -9.73
N GLU A 565 4.47 -27.11 -8.95
CA GLU A 565 4.23 -28.58 -8.96
C GLU A 565 3.08 -28.99 -8.04
N HIS A 566 2.53 -28.06 -7.25
CA HIS A 566 1.45 -28.35 -6.31
C HIS A 566 0.10 -28.47 -7.03
N PRO A 567 -0.77 -29.47 -6.69
CA PRO A 567 -2.07 -29.67 -7.35
C PRO A 567 -3.01 -28.45 -7.31
N ALA A 568 -2.94 -27.64 -6.25
CA ALA A 568 -3.72 -26.42 -6.11
C ALA A 568 -3.06 -25.17 -6.72
N TYR A 569 -1.92 -25.33 -7.41
CA TYR A 569 -1.23 -24.20 -8.04
C TYR A 569 -2.12 -23.54 -9.09
N ASN A 570 -2.19 -22.22 -9.00
CA ASN A 570 -2.81 -21.37 -10.01
C ASN A 570 -2.07 -20.04 -10.05
N PRO A 571 -1.37 -19.72 -11.15
CA PRO A 571 -0.59 -18.49 -11.25
C PRO A 571 -1.41 -17.21 -11.10
N PHE A 572 -2.73 -17.27 -11.32
CA PHE A 572 -3.67 -16.17 -11.10
C PHE A 572 -4.41 -16.26 -9.76
N SER A 573 -4.10 -17.20 -8.88
CA SER A 573 -4.64 -17.18 -7.53
C SER A 573 -3.93 -16.17 -6.67
N TYR A 574 -4.67 -15.46 -5.82
CA TYR A 574 -4.14 -14.41 -4.93
C TYR A 574 -2.98 -14.92 -4.06
N HIS A 575 -3.11 -16.14 -3.45
CA HIS A 575 -2.08 -16.73 -2.56
C HIS A 575 -1.63 -18.16 -2.92
N ARG A 576 -2.02 -18.71 -4.09
CA ARG A 576 -1.68 -20.08 -4.48
C ARG A 576 -0.90 -20.17 -5.80
N GLY A 577 0.15 -19.35 -5.94
CA GLY A 577 1.04 -19.42 -7.09
C GLY A 577 1.48 -18.06 -7.66
N SER A 578 0.87 -16.96 -7.22
CA SER A 578 1.24 -15.59 -7.57
C SER A 578 2.60 -15.17 -7.01
N VAL A 579 3.12 -14.05 -7.52
CA VAL A 579 4.35 -13.39 -7.03
C VAL A 579 3.97 -12.04 -6.41
N TRP A 580 4.50 -11.80 -5.21
CA TRP A 580 4.29 -10.59 -4.44
C TRP A 580 5.59 -9.77 -4.33
N PRO A 581 5.62 -8.52 -4.77
CA PRO A 581 6.81 -7.67 -4.64
C PRO A 581 7.25 -7.49 -3.19
N VAL A 582 6.30 -7.31 -2.27
CA VAL A 582 6.56 -7.13 -0.83
C VAL A 582 7.34 -8.28 -0.22
N THR A 583 6.92 -9.54 -0.47
CA THR A 583 7.62 -10.73 0.07
C THR A 583 8.92 -10.98 -0.66
N THR A 584 8.96 -10.76 -1.97
CA THR A 584 10.18 -10.90 -2.77
C THR A 584 11.28 -9.95 -2.28
N ALA A 585 10.95 -8.68 -1.99
CA ALA A 585 11.91 -7.73 -1.41
C ALA A 585 12.39 -8.16 -0.01
N ALA A 586 11.51 -8.69 0.82
CA ALA A 586 11.86 -9.26 2.12
C ALA A 586 12.84 -10.44 1.99
N PHE A 587 12.67 -11.27 0.95
CA PHE A 587 13.59 -12.40 0.68
C PHE A 587 14.93 -11.93 0.11
N VAL A 588 14.97 -10.85 -0.66
CA VAL A 588 16.24 -10.19 -1.06
C VAL A 588 17.03 -9.75 0.18
N LEU A 589 16.36 -9.14 1.17
CA LEU A 589 16.97 -8.76 2.44
C LEU A 589 17.42 -9.99 3.26
N ALA A 590 16.63 -11.07 3.27
CA ALA A 590 17.01 -12.32 3.91
C ALA A 590 18.31 -12.89 3.32
N PHE A 591 18.41 -12.95 2.00
CA PHE A 591 19.64 -13.42 1.33
C PHE A 591 20.84 -12.51 1.61
N ALA A 592 20.65 -11.19 1.64
CA ALA A 592 21.70 -10.23 2.01
C ALA A 592 22.24 -10.52 3.42
N ARG A 593 21.36 -10.76 4.39
CA ARG A 593 21.72 -11.05 5.80
C ARG A 593 22.63 -12.27 5.95
N TYR A 594 22.45 -13.30 5.13
CA TYR A 594 23.28 -14.51 5.16
C TYR A 594 24.41 -14.51 4.15
N GLY A 595 24.65 -13.38 3.45
CA GLY A 595 25.73 -13.27 2.47
C GLY A 595 25.52 -14.11 1.20
N LEU A 596 24.26 -14.47 0.90
CA LEU A 596 23.87 -15.20 -0.31
C LEU A 596 23.75 -14.22 -1.48
N GLU A 597 24.93 -13.71 -1.93
CA GLU A 597 25.02 -12.60 -2.89
C GLU A 597 24.41 -12.95 -4.25
N GLY A 598 24.63 -14.17 -4.74
CA GLY A 598 24.12 -14.63 -6.03
C GLY A 598 22.59 -14.65 -6.07
N GLU A 599 21.97 -15.22 -5.05
CA GLU A 599 20.52 -15.30 -4.88
C GLU A 599 19.91 -13.92 -4.70
N MET A 600 20.53 -13.07 -3.88
CA MET A 600 20.15 -11.68 -3.67
C MET A 600 20.13 -10.88 -4.98
N HIS A 601 21.22 -10.92 -5.74
CA HIS A 601 21.35 -10.20 -7.02
C HIS A 601 20.36 -10.70 -8.06
N ARG A 602 20.19 -12.03 -8.16
CA ARG A 602 19.27 -12.66 -9.11
C ARG A 602 17.82 -12.29 -8.83
N LEU A 603 17.43 -12.31 -7.56
CA LEU A 603 16.04 -12.02 -7.16
C LEU A 603 15.71 -10.54 -7.30
N ALA A 604 16.60 -9.64 -6.87
CA ALA A 604 16.46 -8.20 -7.04
C ALA A 604 16.39 -7.81 -8.52
N LYS A 605 17.29 -8.37 -9.36
CA LYS A 605 17.28 -8.15 -10.81
C LYS A 605 15.93 -8.52 -11.43
N ALA A 606 15.45 -9.72 -11.15
CA ALA A 606 14.19 -10.21 -11.67
C ALA A 606 13.00 -9.29 -11.36
N MET A 607 12.97 -8.72 -10.15
CA MET A 607 11.91 -7.82 -9.73
C MET A 607 11.98 -6.45 -10.42
N PHE A 608 13.18 -5.87 -10.59
CA PHE A 608 13.35 -4.62 -11.35
C PHE A 608 13.06 -4.82 -12.84
N GLU A 609 13.43 -5.97 -13.42
CA GLU A 609 13.06 -6.32 -14.80
C GLU A 609 11.54 -6.51 -14.96
N ALA A 610 10.85 -7.07 -13.96
CA ALA A 610 9.40 -7.15 -13.96
C ALA A 610 8.76 -5.75 -13.89
N ALA A 611 9.27 -4.87 -13.04
CA ALA A 611 8.78 -3.49 -12.91
C ALA A 611 8.82 -2.71 -14.24
N ALA A 612 9.89 -2.90 -15.04
CA ALA A 612 10.04 -2.28 -16.36
C ALA A 612 8.95 -2.66 -17.36
N LEU A 613 8.25 -3.76 -17.14
CA LEU A 613 7.21 -4.28 -18.03
C LEU A 613 5.80 -3.86 -17.60
N PHE A 614 5.67 -3.26 -16.43
CA PHE A 614 4.41 -2.70 -15.96
C PHE A 614 4.32 -1.20 -16.30
N GLU A 615 3.10 -0.72 -16.44
CA GLU A 615 2.82 0.68 -16.77
C GLU A 615 3.44 1.63 -15.71
N HIS A 616 4.13 2.65 -16.16
CA HIS A 616 4.83 3.64 -15.34
C HIS A 616 5.98 3.08 -14.47
N ASP A 617 6.59 1.96 -14.84
CA ASP A 617 7.61 1.26 -14.04
C ASP A 617 7.13 0.96 -12.59
N ARG A 618 5.84 0.70 -12.42
CA ARG A 618 5.16 0.53 -11.13
C ARG A 618 4.89 -0.94 -10.84
N LEU A 619 5.38 -1.45 -9.74
CA LEU A 619 5.04 -2.79 -9.26
C LEU A 619 3.59 -2.82 -8.76
N PRO A 620 2.74 -3.74 -9.28
CA PRO A 620 1.40 -3.95 -8.73
C PRO A 620 1.47 -4.64 -7.36
N GLU A 621 0.35 -4.71 -6.65
CA GLU A 621 0.23 -5.47 -5.41
C GLU A 621 0.76 -6.90 -5.55
N VAL A 622 0.29 -7.57 -6.58
CA VAL A 622 0.55 -8.97 -6.89
C VAL A 622 0.44 -9.19 -8.40
N PHE A 623 1.19 -10.13 -8.94
CA PHE A 623 1.10 -10.51 -10.33
C PHE A 623 1.24 -12.02 -10.52
N GLY A 624 0.89 -12.52 -11.70
CA GLY A 624 0.83 -13.94 -12.01
C GLY A 624 2.18 -14.63 -11.89
N GLY A 625 2.19 -15.82 -11.29
CA GLY A 625 3.40 -16.60 -11.06
C GLY A 625 3.82 -17.49 -12.25
N HIS A 626 3.48 -17.12 -13.48
CA HIS A 626 3.92 -17.83 -14.68
C HIS A 626 5.44 -17.91 -14.79
N GLN A 627 5.95 -19.01 -15.34
CA GLN A 627 7.36 -19.15 -15.58
C GLN A 627 7.84 -18.21 -16.68
N ARG A 628 8.88 -17.42 -16.38
CA ARG A 628 9.56 -16.61 -17.41
C ARG A 628 10.20 -17.49 -18.45
N SER A 629 9.86 -17.28 -19.72
CA SER A 629 10.41 -18.02 -20.87
C SER A 629 10.31 -17.15 -22.13
N SER A 630 10.85 -17.66 -23.26
CA SER A 630 10.66 -17.03 -24.57
C SER A 630 9.20 -16.96 -25.00
N GLU A 631 8.36 -17.88 -24.53
CA GLU A 631 6.92 -17.93 -24.82
C GLU A 631 6.12 -17.03 -23.84
N GLN A 632 6.67 -16.74 -22.68
CA GLN A 632 6.09 -15.88 -21.64
C GLN A 632 7.12 -14.82 -21.22
N PRO A 633 7.40 -13.83 -22.10
CA PRO A 633 8.45 -12.84 -21.88
C PRO A 633 8.08 -11.68 -20.93
N PHE A 634 6.85 -11.66 -20.41
CA PHE A 634 6.38 -10.68 -19.44
C PHE A 634 5.52 -11.33 -18.35
N PRO A 635 5.46 -10.75 -17.14
CA PRO A 635 4.65 -11.28 -16.04
C PRO A 635 3.15 -11.06 -16.31
N GLY A 636 2.32 -12.07 -16.00
CA GLY A 636 0.87 -11.96 -16.10
C GLY A 636 0.30 -11.00 -15.07
N LEU A 637 -0.57 -10.08 -15.47
CA LEU A 637 -1.22 -9.15 -14.55
C LEU A 637 -2.33 -9.88 -13.75
N TYR A 638 -2.34 -9.70 -12.44
CA TYR A 638 -3.51 -10.04 -11.62
C TYR A 638 -4.53 -8.90 -11.72
N THR A 639 -5.65 -9.15 -12.37
CA THR A 639 -6.60 -8.10 -12.80
C THR A 639 -7.30 -7.36 -11.65
N LYS A 640 -7.24 -7.89 -10.43
CA LYS A 640 -7.82 -7.30 -9.21
C LYS A 640 -6.76 -6.73 -8.26
N ALA A 641 -5.49 -6.71 -8.69
CA ALA A 641 -4.42 -6.11 -7.89
C ALA A 641 -4.63 -4.62 -7.71
N ASP A 642 -4.38 -4.12 -6.54
CA ASP A 642 -4.27 -2.70 -6.30
C ASP A 642 -2.99 -2.14 -6.93
N TRP A 643 -3.09 -0.93 -7.47
CA TRP A 643 -2.02 -0.31 -8.22
C TRP A 643 -2.16 1.23 -8.28
N PRO A 644 -1.48 2.01 -7.41
CA PRO A 644 -0.42 1.62 -6.49
C PRO A 644 -0.88 0.86 -5.24
N GLN A 645 0.03 0.05 -4.72
CA GLN A 645 -0.07 -0.61 -3.43
C GLN A 645 1.14 -0.21 -2.57
N ALA A 646 0.91 0.18 -1.31
CA ALA A 646 1.94 0.76 -0.44
C ALA A 646 3.13 -0.18 -0.21
N TRP A 647 2.88 -1.45 0.12
CA TRP A 647 3.97 -2.40 0.34
C TRP A 647 4.68 -2.87 -0.95
N SER A 648 4.07 -2.71 -2.13
CA SER A 648 4.77 -2.90 -3.40
C SER A 648 5.60 -1.67 -3.79
N ALA A 649 5.10 -0.47 -3.46
CA ALA A 649 5.85 0.77 -3.63
C ALA A 649 7.02 0.88 -2.62
N SER A 650 6.94 0.26 -1.43
CA SER A 650 8.05 0.24 -0.47
C SER A 650 9.12 -0.81 -0.80
N ALA A 651 8.76 -1.88 -1.49
CA ALA A 651 9.64 -3.00 -1.82
C ALA A 651 10.98 -2.60 -2.49
N PRO A 652 11.03 -1.68 -3.48
CA PRO A 652 12.28 -1.25 -4.10
C PRO A 652 13.28 -0.65 -3.11
N PHE A 653 12.84 0.06 -2.07
CA PHE A 653 13.74 0.63 -1.07
C PHE A 653 14.42 -0.46 -0.24
N THR A 654 13.70 -1.51 0.15
CA THR A 654 14.29 -2.68 0.84
C THR A 654 15.30 -3.42 -0.06
N MET A 655 15.02 -3.55 -1.36
CA MET A 655 15.99 -4.16 -2.29
C MET A 655 17.26 -3.33 -2.39
N ILE A 656 17.15 -2.00 -2.51
CA ILE A 656 18.33 -1.11 -2.51
C ILE A 656 19.06 -1.18 -1.17
N GLN A 657 18.34 -1.15 -0.03
CA GLN A 657 18.93 -1.31 1.30
C GLN A 657 19.77 -2.59 1.39
N SER A 658 19.26 -3.68 0.82
CA SER A 658 19.96 -4.98 0.78
C SER A 658 21.24 -4.93 -0.06
N LEU A 659 21.19 -4.30 -1.26
CA LEU A 659 22.32 -4.19 -2.19
C LEU A 659 23.43 -3.28 -1.65
N VAL A 660 23.07 -2.20 -0.94
CA VAL A 660 24.04 -1.32 -0.28
C VAL A 660 24.44 -1.82 1.12
N GLY A 661 23.83 -2.90 1.58
CA GLY A 661 24.13 -3.54 2.87
C GLY A 661 24.01 -2.62 4.06
N LEU A 662 22.93 -1.82 4.11
CA LEU A 662 22.74 -0.74 5.07
C LEU A 662 21.93 -1.20 6.28
N TYR A 663 22.53 -1.09 7.48
CA TYR A 663 21.92 -1.47 8.75
C TYR A 663 22.19 -0.41 9.81
N PRO A 664 21.20 0.42 10.14
CA PRO A 664 21.35 1.47 11.15
C PRO A 664 21.25 0.90 12.56
N TYR A 665 22.03 1.46 13.46
CA TYR A 665 21.89 1.29 14.90
C TYR A 665 22.06 2.63 15.59
N ALA A 666 21.09 3.50 15.37
CA ALA A 666 21.09 4.86 15.88
C ALA A 666 21.19 4.97 17.41
N PRO A 667 20.72 4.00 18.23
CA PRO A 667 20.93 4.02 19.68
C PRO A 667 22.40 4.16 20.13
N ALA A 668 23.34 3.72 19.28
CA ALA A 668 24.79 3.87 19.52
C ALA A 668 25.44 4.85 18.51
N ASN A 669 24.66 5.57 17.71
CA ASN A 669 25.14 6.41 16.60
C ASN A 669 26.01 5.62 15.59
N VAL A 670 25.62 4.37 15.28
CA VAL A 670 26.36 3.48 14.36
C VAL A 670 25.54 3.19 13.12
N LEU A 671 26.20 3.16 11.98
CA LEU A 671 25.72 2.62 10.71
C LEU A 671 26.66 1.50 10.28
N PHE A 672 26.13 0.27 10.18
CA PHE A 672 26.84 -0.84 9.57
C PHE A 672 26.62 -0.83 8.07
N LEU A 673 27.68 -1.03 7.29
CA LEU A 673 27.64 -1.11 5.83
C LEU A 673 28.40 -2.37 5.33
N ASP A 674 27.69 -3.18 4.55
CA ASP A 674 28.28 -4.33 3.82
C ASP A 674 27.83 -4.30 2.34
N PRO A 675 28.25 -3.29 1.57
CA PRO A 675 27.73 -3.05 0.23
C PRO A 675 28.20 -4.13 -0.76
N ARG A 676 27.26 -4.66 -1.54
CA ARG A 676 27.44 -5.72 -2.55
C ARG A 676 26.63 -5.37 -3.79
N LEU A 677 27.05 -4.33 -4.52
CA LEU A 677 26.36 -3.91 -5.73
C LEU A 677 26.53 -4.93 -6.86
N PRO A 678 25.47 -5.25 -7.59
CA PRO A 678 25.56 -6.08 -8.79
C PRO A 678 26.16 -5.30 -9.98
N GLU A 679 26.54 -6.03 -11.03
CA GLU A 679 27.08 -5.45 -12.25
C GLU A 679 26.09 -4.48 -12.93
N TRP A 680 24.81 -4.81 -12.91
CA TRP A 680 23.73 -4.00 -13.50
C TRP A 680 23.36 -2.75 -12.69
N LEU A 681 23.93 -2.57 -11.48
CA LEU A 681 23.80 -1.37 -10.66
C LEU A 681 25.19 -0.97 -10.16
N PRO A 682 26.06 -0.41 -11.02
CA PRO A 682 27.46 -0.15 -10.68
C PRO A 682 27.68 1.01 -9.71
N GLU A 683 26.71 1.91 -9.60
CA GLU A 683 26.79 3.08 -8.73
C GLU A 683 25.43 3.54 -8.25
N ILE A 684 25.34 3.98 -6.99
CA ILE A 684 24.18 4.66 -6.43
C ILE A 684 24.62 5.63 -5.34
N THR A 685 23.96 6.79 -5.28
CA THR A 685 24.15 7.77 -4.20
C THR A 685 22.85 7.89 -3.40
N LEU A 686 22.97 7.76 -2.08
CA LEU A 686 21.92 8.07 -1.11
C LEU A 686 22.21 9.44 -0.54
N ASP A 687 21.39 10.42 -0.89
CA ASP A 687 21.52 11.79 -0.42
C ASP A 687 20.49 12.07 0.67
N HIS A 688 20.91 12.81 1.70
CA HIS A 688 20.07 13.17 2.85
C HIS A 688 19.54 11.95 3.64
N LEU A 689 20.33 10.86 3.72
CA LEU A 689 19.99 9.70 4.54
C LEU A 689 20.07 10.07 6.03
N ARG A 690 18.95 9.89 6.73
CA ARG A 690 18.84 10.21 8.17
C ARG A 690 18.97 8.97 9.03
N ILE A 691 19.89 9.02 10.00
CA ILE A 691 20.10 7.97 11.02
C ILE A 691 20.27 8.66 12.37
N GLY A 692 19.29 8.47 13.26
CA GLY A 692 19.21 9.27 14.47
C GLY A 692 19.13 10.77 14.16
N GLU A 693 19.96 11.55 14.81
CA GLU A 693 20.11 12.99 14.56
C GLU A 693 21.06 13.29 13.38
N ALA A 694 21.81 12.29 12.91
CA ALA A 694 22.75 12.49 11.82
C ALA A 694 22.07 12.43 10.45
N VAL A 695 22.60 13.25 9.53
CA VAL A 695 22.25 13.25 8.11
C VAL A 695 23.53 12.99 7.32
N VAL A 696 23.48 12.04 6.38
CA VAL A 696 24.65 11.63 5.62
C VAL A 696 24.33 11.45 4.15
N THR A 697 25.28 11.82 3.28
CA THR A 697 25.26 11.52 1.85
C THR A 697 26.33 10.47 1.56
N LEU A 698 25.89 9.31 1.07
CA LEU A 698 26.74 8.15 0.80
C LEU A 698 26.70 7.81 -0.69
N LYS A 699 27.87 7.68 -1.28
CA LYS A 699 28.05 7.17 -2.64
C LYS A 699 28.62 5.77 -2.60
N PHE A 700 27.96 4.82 -3.26
CA PHE A 700 28.41 3.44 -3.42
C PHE A 700 28.84 3.22 -4.86
N SER A 701 29.94 2.51 -5.07
CA SER A 701 30.48 2.25 -6.41
C SER A 701 31.10 0.85 -6.47
N ARG A 702 30.82 0.13 -7.57
CA ARG A 702 31.39 -1.16 -7.91
C ARG A 702 32.56 -0.94 -8.86
N SER A 703 33.72 -1.49 -8.52
CA SER A 703 34.89 -1.49 -9.37
C SER A 703 34.84 -2.60 -10.43
N PRO A 704 35.65 -2.51 -11.52
CA PRO A 704 35.66 -3.53 -12.56
C PRO A 704 36.04 -4.95 -12.08
N ASP A 705 36.77 -5.07 -10.96
CA ASP A 705 37.11 -6.35 -10.32
C ASP A 705 35.99 -6.90 -9.44
N GLY A 706 34.82 -6.25 -9.46
CA GLY A 706 33.61 -6.69 -8.77
C GLY A 706 33.49 -6.25 -7.32
N LYS A 707 34.46 -5.54 -6.76
CA LYS A 707 34.40 -5.08 -5.37
C LYS A 707 33.56 -3.81 -5.24
N THR A 708 32.70 -3.78 -4.24
CA THR A 708 31.93 -2.59 -3.90
C THR A 708 32.64 -1.79 -2.81
N SER A 709 32.69 -0.47 -3.00
CA SER A 709 33.19 0.50 -2.02
C SER A 709 32.12 1.56 -1.76
N TYR A 710 32.30 2.31 -0.66
CA TYR A 710 31.48 3.49 -0.40
C TYR A 710 32.36 4.70 -0.07
N LYS A 711 31.81 5.89 -0.28
CA LYS A 711 32.41 7.17 0.07
C LYS A 711 31.35 8.03 0.78
N VAL A 712 31.75 8.59 1.91
CA VAL A 712 30.99 9.64 2.59
C VAL A 712 31.25 10.95 1.87
N LEU A 713 30.21 11.54 1.25
CA LEU A 713 30.32 12.83 0.56
C LEU A 713 30.05 13.98 1.50
N GLU A 714 29.00 13.84 2.32
CA GLU A 714 28.60 14.82 3.32
C GLU A 714 28.15 14.11 4.59
N LYS A 715 28.38 14.71 5.74
CA LYS A 715 27.91 14.21 7.03
C LYS A 715 27.70 15.35 8.02
N GLU A 716 26.49 15.45 8.54
CA GLU A 716 26.11 16.31 9.66
C GLU A 716 25.76 15.46 10.86
N GLY A 717 26.09 15.89 12.06
CA GLY A 717 25.85 15.15 13.30
C GLY A 717 26.86 14.04 13.59
N THR A 718 26.64 13.33 14.67
CA THR A 718 27.50 12.21 15.13
C THR A 718 27.01 10.89 14.55
N LEU A 719 27.83 10.23 13.75
CA LEU A 719 27.55 8.90 13.20
C LEU A 719 28.88 8.17 12.92
N HIS A 720 29.01 6.96 13.47
CA HIS A 720 30.12 6.05 13.20
C HIS A 720 29.70 5.07 12.10
N ILE A 721 30.45 5.06 11.00
CA ILE A 721 30.17 4.17 9.87
C ILE A 721 31.18 3.02 9.90
N VAL A 722 30.67 1.80 10.10
CA VAL A 722 31.49 0.60 10.28
C VAL A 722 31.26 -0.32 9.08
N ARG A 723 32.34 -0.67 8.39
CA ARG A 723 32.28 -1.64 7.28
C ARG A 723 32.31 -3.07 7.81
N GLN A 724 31.12 -3.59 8.05
CA GLN A 724 30.94 -5.01 8.39
C GLN A 724 29.51 -5.44 8.11
N ALA A 725 29.28 -6.75 7.96
CA ALA A 725 27.95 -7.32 7.90
C ALA A 725 27.13 -6.94 9.15
N SER A 726 25.83 -6.74 8.98
CA SER A 726 24.94 -6.43 10.09
C SER A 726 25.11 -7.45 11.23
N PRO A 727 25.23 -7.02 12.48
CA PRO A 727 25.21 -7.93 13.61
C PRO A 727 23.89 -8.71 13.73
N TRP A 728 22.81 -8.20 13.11
CA TRP A 728 21.51 -8.89 12.99
C TRP A 728 21.47 -10.01 11.95
N SER A 729 22.51 -10.11 11.10
CA SER A 729 22.57 -11.10 10.04
C SER A 729 22.81 -12.51 10.54
N VAL A 730 23.10 -12.71 11.83
CA VAL A 730 23.55 -13.99 12.33
C VAL A 730 22.94 -14.31 13.68
N THR A 731 22.24 -15.42 13.78
CA THR A 731 22.07 -16.45 14.81
C THR A 731 22.44 -16.10 16.27
N SER A 732 22.16 -17.01 17.19
CA SER A 732 22.53 -16.97 18.61
C SER A 732 23.85 -16.24 18.89
N GLY A 733 23.85 -15.23 19.72
CA GLY A 733 25.02 -14.41 20.06
C GLY A 733 25.03 -12.98 19.48
N TRP A 734 23.95 -12.53 18.82
CA TRP A 734 23.87 -11.18 18.28
C TRP A 734 24.10 -10.08 19.35
N ALA A 735 23.58 -10.28 20.56
CA ALA A 735 23.77 -9.35 21.67
C ALA A 735 25.27 -9.24 22.09
N GLU A 736 25.99 -10.35 22.04
CA GLU A 736 27.44 -10.36 22.28
C GLU A 736 28.19 -9.64 21.14
N ARG A 737 27.81 -9.86 19.89
CA ARG A 737 28.43 -9.20 18.75
C ARG A 737 28.17 -7.70 18.68
N ILE A 738 26.96 -7.25 19.05
CA ILE A 738 26.70 -5.80 19.21
C ILE A 738 27.53 -5.25 20.36
N LYS A 739 27.58 -5.94 21.47
CA LYS A 739 28.41 -5.54 22.60
C LYS A 739 29.87 -5.41 22.18
N ASP A 740 30.44 -6.41 21.52
CA ASP A 740 31.83 -6.41 21.03
C ASP A 740 32.06 -5.29 19.99
N ALA A 741 31.11 -5.10 19.05
CA ALA A 741 31.19 -4.02 18.07
C ALA A 741 31.11 -2.63 18.70
N VAL A 742 30.24 -2.44 19.68
CA VAL A 742 30.09 -1.19 20.42
C VAL A 742 31.29 -0.95 21.35
N GLU A 743 31.77 -1.98 22.03
CA GLU A 743 32.97 -1.90 22.89
C GLU A 743 34.22 -1.56 22.07
N SER A 744 34.36 -2.08 20.84
CA SER A 744 35.46 -1.74 19.95
C SER A 744 35.46 -0.29 19.46
N LEU A 745 34.34 0.41 19.59
CA LEU A 745 34.17 1.83 19.23
C LEU A 745 34.36 2.79 20.40
N LEU A 746 34.41 2.25 21.64
CA LEU A 746 34.71 3.08 22.82
C LEU A 746 36.23 3.33 22.88
N PRO A 747 36.67 4.57 23.11
CA PRO A 747 38.08 4.83 23.35
C PRO A 747 38.52 4.10 24.64
N HIS A 748 39.56 3.30 24.55
CA HIS A 748 40.25 2.67 25.71
C HIS A 748 40.86 3.72 26.60
#